data_3bdeb8012809dbbd0390b6930aa97c50
#
_entry.id   3bdeb8012809dbbd0390b6930aa97c50
#
_cell.length_a   1.000
_cell.length_b   1.000
_cell.length_c   1.000
_cell.angle_alpha   90.00
_cell.angle_beta   90.00
_cell.angle_gamma   90.00
#
_symmetry.space_group_name_H-M   'P 1'
#
loop_
_entity.id
_entity.type
_entity.pdbx_description
1 polymer ?
#
loop_
_entity_poly.entity_id
_entity_poly.type
_entity_poly.pdbx_seq_one_letter_code
_entity_poly.pdbx_strand_id
1 'polypeptide(L)'
;MAKIATYAAIAISLAAAIPTGGASLTATTLLSGALGTSVAVASAIAAGFSVAASIGAGLLAKKPSGGGGSQTDWSADPNASIPILFGRTGVAGNITYRKGSGDSDKNKYETINTVLSLGPVASIDTLYCDRKPVSFSGASASGAPYSQRLWMVKQLGACPESGVLNTGVGNKPGWTAAHKMSGLAADQVTMLYDASGKNTFTTEPQMLRVGHWVLAYDAREDSTYPGGSGPQRANDETTWQWSNNPYVVGVTWALGWHQNGKRRGGVGLRPDQIDIGSFVEASNIADINGWTLGGQVTSRDDKWEVMKAILQAGGGEPIRDGAILSCIIQAPRVSIATIGAGDLIGKASVPRSRPRKERINGIIPKYRSEEHFWEQVSGTVARIGAYVTEDGGTRTQEIEYPLVQVETGDDVSQATQLAGYDVELSRERMPITLPLKLRWIGYRSGDCISCAIEELGLADVQLIIIKRSLDPASGAVTLTVRTEDPTKHARVFALTGDLPPVGAFFRPDLPGDYVSAPASRAAHRIVSQTVPYPVTSDDDSISIAAFSAVLDDGRTIAFPPATVASLTGGTEYVVLWSLTSSTYSAVLSPAIDALASSDNVLIRYVTTQNVDGTYPPAPTAPGGDGGGGGGGRYDNMEAV
;
A
#
# COMPACT_ATOMS: atom_id res chain seq x y z
N MET A 1 -1.56 6.55 -43.71
CA MET A 1 -2.50 6.90 -42.61
C MET A 1 -3.75 6.02 -42.58
N ALA A 2 -4.40 5.73 -43.73
CA ALA A 2 -5.58 4.84 -43.73
C ALA A 2 -5.33 3.40 -43.17
N LYS A 3 -4.17 2.79 -43.48
CA LYS A 3 -3.79 1.46 -42.94
C LYS A 3 -3.59 1.45 -41.42
N ILE A 4 -3.10 2.54 -40.82
CA ILE A 4 -2.87 2.64 -39.39
C ILE A 4 -4.22 2.76 -38.64
N ALA A 5 -5.18 3.46 -39.20
CA ALA A 5 -6.54 3.55 -38.64
C ALA A 5 -7.29 2.21 -38.72
N THR A 6 -7.06 1.41 -39.75
CA THR A 6 -7.61 0.05 -39.89
C THR A 6 -7.03 -0.91 -38.86
N TYR A 7 -5.72 -0.82 -38.57
CA TYR A 7 -5.07 -1.63 -37.53
C TYR A 7 -5.53 -1.25 -36.10
N ALA A 8 -5.76 0.03 -35.85
CA ALA A 8 -6.31 0.50 -34.57
C ALA A 8 -7.77 0.02 -34.35
N ALA A 9 -8.57 0.04 -35.41
CA ALA A 9 -9.97 -0.45 -35.37
C ALA A 9 -10.04 -1.98 -35.13
N ILE A 10 -9.12 -2.75 -35.73
CA ILE A 10 -9.03 -4.21 -35.53
C ILE A 10 -8.55 -4.52 -34.10
N ALA A 11 -7.60 -3.75 -33.55
CA ALA A 11 -7.13 -3.93 -32.17
C ALA A 11 -8.24 -3.60 -31.14
N ILE A 12 -9.05 -2.59 -31.39
CA ILE A 12 -10.17 -2.21 -30.50
C ILE A 12 -11.31 -3.25 -30.58
N SER A 13 -11.60 -3.79 -31.75
CA SER A 13 -12.62 -4.85 -31.90
C SER A 13 -12.16 -6.19 -31.31
N LEU A 14 -10.87 -6.50 -31.28
CA LEU A 14 -10.30 -7.67 -30.62
C LEU A 14 -10.37 -7.54 -29.08
N ALA A 15 -10.14 -6.36 -28.53
CA ALA A 15 -10.26 -6.10 -27.10
C ALA A 15 -11.70 -6.20 -26.59
N ALA A 16 -12.69 -5.93 -27.42
CA ALA A 16 -14.11 -6.04 -27.09
C ALA A 16 -14.67 -7.47 -27.20
N ALA A 17 -13.97 -8.40 -27.86
CA ALA A 17 -14.44 -9.77 -28.14
C ALA A 17 -13.94 -10.82 -27.12
N ILE A 18 -13.20 -10.46 -26.10
CA ILE A 18 -12.54 -11.37 -25.15
C ILE A 18 -13.40 -11.90 -23.97
N PRO A 19 -14.70 -11.60 -23.79
CA PRO A 19 -15.43 -12.18 -22.67
C PRO A 19 -15.98 -13.60 -22.86
N THR A 20 -15.87 -14.22 -24.02
CA THR A 20 -16.45 -15.55 -24.24
C THR A 20 -15.44 -16.54 -24.83
N GLY A 21 -15.16 -17.59 -24.07
CA GLY A 21 -14.12 -18.60 -24.30
C GLY A 21 -14.21 -19.46 -25.58
N GLY A 22 -14.85 -18.96 -26.65
CA GLY A 22 -14.92 -19.62 -27.96
C GLY A 22 -14.36 -18.82 -29.14
N ALA A 23 -14.01 -17.54 -28.93
CA ALA A 23 -13.67 -16.62 -30.03
C ALA A 23 -12.17 -16.60 -30.43
N SER A 24 -11.33 -17.39 -29.77
CA SER A 24 -9.87 -17.37 -29.98
C SER A 24 -9.44 -17.85 -31.40
N LEU A 25 -10.10 -18.82 -31.95
CA LEU A 25 -9.76 -19.39 -33.27
C LEU A 25 -10.16 -18.48 -34.44
N THR A 26 -11.27 -17.78 -34.31
CA THR A 26 -11.77 -16.84 -35.33
C THR A 26 -10.95 -15.56 -35.39
N ALA A 27 -10.46 -15.06 -34.27
CA ALA A 27 -9.61 -13.87 -34.19
C ALA A 27 -8.23 -14.11 -34.83
N THR A 28 -7.67 -15.30 -34.63
CA THR A 28 -6.36 -15.69 -35.17
C THR A 28 -6.41 -15.87 -36.69
N THR A 29 -7.49 -16.45 -37.24
CA THR A 29 -7.69 -16.59 -38.69
C THR A 29 -7.95 -15.26 -39.39
N LEU A 30 -8.68 -14.35 -38.77
CA LEU A 30 -8.87 -12.99 -39.30
C LEU A 30 -7.57 -12.18 -39.30
N LEU A 31 -6.74 -12.34 -38.28
CA LEU A 31 -5.45 -11.65 -38.21
C LEU A 31 -4.43 -12.20 -39.20
N SER A 32 -4.40 -13.51 -39.44
CA SER A 32 -3.53 -14.13 -40.45
C SER A 32 -3.92 -13.73 -41.87
N GLY A 33 -5.23 -13.60 -42.16
CA GLY A 33 -5.72 -13.13 -43.44
C GLY A 33 -5.42 -11.64 -43.71
N ALA A 34 -5.50 -10.79 -42.67
CA ALA A 34 -5.22 -9.36 -42.78
C ALA A 34 -3.74 -9.00 -42.89
N LEU A 35 -2.85 -9.84 -42.32
CA LEU A 35 -1.40 -9.59 -42.33
C LEU A 35 -0.64 -10.42 -43.37
N GLY A 36 -1.29 -11.35 -44.06
CA GLY A 36 -0.63 -12.26 -45.03
C GLY A 36 0.44 -13.15 -44.38
N THR A 37 0.32 -13.46 -43.10
CA THR A 37 1.27 -14.26 -42.29
C THR A 37 0.70 -15.61 -41.90
N SER A 38 1.57 -16.56 -41.55
CA SER A 38 1.14 -17.86 -41.07
C SER A 38 0.37 -17.77 -39.75
N VAL A 39 -0.54 -18.71 -39.50
CA VAL A 39 -1.35 -18.78 -38.26
C VAL A 39 -0.46 -18.77 -37.01
N ALA A 40 0.71 -19.38 -37.05
CA ALA A 40 1.67 -19.42 -35.94
C ALA A 40 2.22 -18.02 -35.61
N VAL A 41 2.56 -17.22 -36.62
CA VAL A 41 3.04 -15.82 -36.42
C VAL A 41 1.90 -14.93 -35.96
N ALA A 42 0.70 -15.11 -36.50
CA ALA A 42 -0.49 -14.38 -36.05
C ALA A 42 -0.86 -14.71 -34.61
N SER A 43 -0.70 -15.97 -34.17
CA SER A 43 -0.90 -16.41 -32.78
C SER A 43 0.14 -15.80 -31.83
N ALA A 44 1.41 -15.74 -32.23
CA ALA A 44 2.46 -15.12 -31.44
C ALA A 44 2.24 -13.61 -31.28
N ILE A 45 1.80 -12.94 -32.35
CA ILE A 45 1.47 -11.51 -32.32
C ILE A 45 0.22 -11.27 -31.44
N ALA A 46 -0.84 -12.05 -31.57
CA ALA A 46 -2.05 -11.93 -30.75
C ALA A 46 -1.77 -12.21 -29.28
N ALA A 47 -0.91 -13.20 -28.97
CA ALA A 47 -0.46 -13.50 -27.60
C ALA A 47 0.41 -12.37 -27.03
N GLY A 48 1.33 -11.79 -27.83
CA GLY A 48 2.12 -10.64 -27.44
C GLY A 48 1.26 -9.40 -27.13
N PHE A 49 0.24 -9.13 -27.94
CA PHE A 49 -0.70 -8.03 -27.69
C PHE A 49 -1.58 -8.26 -26.46
N SER A 50 -2.02 -9.50 -26.18
CA SER A 50 -2.83 -9.81 -24.99
C SER A 50 -2.03 -9.67 -23.69
N VAL A 51 -0.75 -10.00 -23.70
CA VAL A 51 0.15 -9.83 -22.53
C VAL A 51 0.51 -8.35 -22.35
N ALA A 52 0.86 -7.64 -23.43
CA ALA A 52 1.12 -6.20 -23.36
C ALA A 52 -0.13 -5.40 -22.95
N ALA A 53 -1.32 -5.82 -23.42
CA ALA A 53 -2.57 -5.20 -23.00
C ALA A 53 -2.95 -5.53 -21.55
N SER A 54 -2.65 -6.73 -21.03
CA SER A 54 -2.95 -7.09 -19.65
C SER A 54 -2.01 -6.41 -18.65
N ILE A 55 -0.74 -6.20 -19.02
CA ILE A 55 0.25 -5.52 -18.16
C ILE A 55 0.16 -3.99 -18.33
N GLY A 56 -0.04 -3.49 -19.54
CA GLY A 56 -0.25 -2.06 -19.82
C GLY A 56 -1.63 -1.57 -19.39
N ALA A 57 -2.67 -2.41 -19.46
CA ALA A 57 -4.00 -2.10 -18.95
C ALA A 57 -4.06 -2.16 -17.42
N GLY A 58 -3.21 -2.96 -16.77
CA GLY A 58 -3.05 -2.92 -15.31
C GLY A 58 -2.48 -1.59 -14.81
N LEU A 59 -1.62 -0.94 -15.62
CA LEU A 59 -1.04 0.38 -15.32
C LEU A 59 -1.92 1.56 -15.77
N LEU A 60 -2.80 1.38 -16.76
CA LEU A 60 -3.59 2.45 -17.38
C LEU A 60 -5.11 2.29 -17.21
N ALA A 61 -5.59 1.11 -16.84
CA ALA A 61 -7.00 0.94 -16.53
C ALA A 61 -7.27 1.67 -15.20
N LYS A 62 -8.16 2.67 -15.26
CA LYS A 62 -8.89 3.10 -14.07
C LYS A 62 -9.45 1.82 -13.44
N LYS A 63 -8.83 1.36 -12.35
CA LYS A 63 -9.30 0.18 -11.62
C LYS A 63 -10.80 0.34 -11.43
N PRO A 64 -11.61 -0.66 -11.70
CA PRO A 64 -12.96 -0.64 -11.20
C PRO A 64 -12.81 -0.42 -9.69
N SER A 65 -13.35 0.68 -9.20
CA SER A 65 -13.59 0.85 -7.78
C SER A 65 -14.32 -0.42 -7.38
N GLY A 66 -13.67 -1.27 -6.59
CA GLY A 66 -14.32 -2.46 -6.07
C GLY A 66 -15.67 -2.02 -5.56
N GLY A 67 -16.74 -2.65 -6.00
CA GLY A 67 -18.12 -2.31 -5.62
C GLY A 67 -18.44 -2.67 -4.16
N GLY A 68 -17.46 -2.53 -3.28
CA GLY A 68 -17.63 -2.52 -1.84
C GLY A 68 -17.90 -1.09 -1.40
N GLY A 69 -18.95 -0.88 -0.65
CA GLY A 69 -19.18 0.37 0.07
C GLY A 69 -17.92 0.77 0.83
N SER A 70 -17.79 2.04 1.18
CA SER A 70 -16.66 2.53 1.96
C SER A 70 -16.37 1.58 3.10
N GLN A 71 -15.11 1.15 3.27
CA GLN A 71 -14.72 0.24 4.36
C GLN A 71 -15.05 0.85 5.72
N THR A 72 -15.07 2.17 5.80
CA THR A 72 -15.30 2.96 6.99
C THR A 72 -16.75 3.40 7.19
N ASP A 73 -17.62 3.19 6.20
CA ASP A 73 -19.04 3.53 6.28
C ASP A 73 -19.92 2.29 6.43
N TRP A 74 -20.96 2.41 7.22
CA TRP A 74 -21.95 1.34 7.39
C TRP A 74 -22.76 1.12 6.12
N SER A 75 -23.01 -0.14 5.84
CA SER A 75 -23.96 -0.57 4.81
C SER A 75 -25.11 -1.34 5.46
N ALA A 76 -26.32 -1.13 4.98
CA ALA A 76 -27.52 -1.88 5.37
C ALA A 76 -28.19 -2.48 4.13
N ASP A 77 -27.40 -3.03 3.21
CA ASP A 77 -27.89 -3.65 1.98
C ASP A 77 -28.10 -5.16 2.19
N PRO A 78 -29.34 -5.68 2.06
CA PRO A 78 -29.64 -7.11 2.18
C PRO A 78 -28.97 -7.94 1.07
N ASN A 79 -28.56 -7.32 -0.03
CA ASN A 79 -27.85 -7.94 -1.14
C ASN A 79 -26.34 -7.72 -1.08
N ALA A 80 -25.81 -7.11 -0.01
CA ALA A 80 -24.39 -6.88 0.12
C ALA A 80 -23.60 -8.19 -0.02
N SER A 81 -22.46 -8.11 -0.67
CA SER A 81 -21.51 -9.21 -0.73
C SER A 81 -20.88 -9.44 0.64
N ILE A 82 -20.50 -10.69 0.93
CA ILE A 82 -19.80 -11.03 2.18
C ILE A 82 -18.41 -10.38 2.13
N PRO A 83 -18.06 -9.52 3.11
CA PRO A 83 -16.73 -8.98 3.22
C PRO A 83 -15.73 -10.06 3.65
N ILE A 84 -14.51 -9.95 3.16
CA ILE A 84 -13.36 -10.76 3.54
C ILE A 84 -12.25 -9.77 3.89
N LEU A 85 -11.82 -9.79 5.13
CA LEU A 85 -10.85 -8.85 5.66
C LEU A 85 -9.49 -9.52 5.83
N PHE A 86 -8.43 -8.83 5.42
CA PHE A 86 -7.06 -9.29 5.53
C PHE A 86 -6.25 -8.47 6.53
N GLY A 87 -5.25 -9.09 7.11
CA GLY A 87 -4.32 -8.45 8.03
C GLY A 87 -5.02 -7.88 9.27
N ARG A 88 -4.49 -6.79 9.81
CA ARG A 88 -5.12 -6.01 10.88
C ARG A 88 -5.70 -4.73 10.27
N THR A 89 -7.02 -4.57 10.27
CA THR A 89 -7.67 -3.40 9.65
C THR A 89 -8.94 -3.00 10.38
N GLY A 90 -9.37 -1.76 10.18
CA GLY A 90 -10.63 -1.22 10.69
C GLY A 90 -11.76 -1.36 9.67
N VAL A 91 -12.94 -1.75 10.12
CA VAL A 91 -14.13 -1.90 9.28
C VAL A 91 -15.40 -1.45 10.00
N ALA A 92 -16.31 -0.82 9.27
CA ALA A 92 -17.64 -0.49 9.79
C ALA A 92 -18.60 -1.69 9.70
N GLY A 93 -18.50 -2.51 8.65
CA GLY A 93 -19.28 -3.71 8.43
C GLY A 93 -20.64 -3.50 7.77
N ASN A 94 -21.39 -4.60 7.61
CA ASN A 94 -22.73 -4.60 7.02
C ASN A 94 -23.79 -4.93 8.07
N ILE A 95 -24.76 -4.06 8.25
CA ILE A 95 -25.86 -4.22 9.21
C ILE A 95 -26.84 -5.26 8.68
N THR A 96 -27.05 -6.33 9.45
CA THR A 96 -27.96 -7.41 9.13
C THR A 96 -29.24 -7.42 10.00
N TYR A 97 -29.19 -6.76 11.12
CA TYR A 97 -30.35 -6.59 12.01
C TYR A 97 -30.25 -5.24 12.72
N ARG A 98 -31.37 -4.56 12.79
CA ARG A 98 -31.51 -3.29 13.52
C ARG A 98 -32.92 -3.17 14.08
N LYS A 99 -33.05 -3.05 15.38
CA LYS A 99 -34.36 -2.86 16.04
C LYS A 99 -34.24 -2.05 17.32
N GLY A 100 -35.19 -1.13 17.47
CA GLY A 100 -35.46 -0.47 18.72
C GLY A 100 -36.26 -1.37 19.68
N SER A 101 -36.05 -1.21 20.96
CA SER A 101 -36.76 -1.89 22.03
C SER A 101 -36.81 -1.04 23.30
N GLY A 102 -37.73 -1.36 24.24
CA GLY A 102 -37.82 -0.66 25.50
C GLY A 102 -39.20 -0.86 26.16
N ASP A 103 -39.52 0.01 27.11
CA ASP A 103 -40.84 0.05 27.74
C ASP A 103 -41.92 0.48 26.71
N SER A 104 -43.19 0.20 26.98
CA SER A 104 -44.32 0.22 26.08
C SER A 104 -44.46 1.46 25.15
N ASP A 105 -43.85 2.59 25.54
CA ASP A 105 -44.04 3.86 24.85
C ASP A 105 -42.77 4.47 24.24
N LYS A 106 -41.57 3.86 24.41
CA LYS A 106 -40.31 4.44 23.96
C LYS A 106 -39.28 3.38 23.58
N ASN A 107 -38.69 3.51 22.40
CA ASN A 107 -37.52 2.73 21.96
C ASN A 107 -36.28 3.22 22.73
N LYS A 108 -36.12 2.79 23.96
CA LYS A 108 -35.02 3.17 24.83
C LYS A 108 -33.68 2.56 24.42
N TYR A 109 -33.74 1.34 23.91
CA TYR A 109 -32.57 0.61 23.45
C TYR A 109 -32.62 0.42 21.96
N GLU A 110 -31.50 0.55 21.27
CA GLU A 110 -31.32 0.13 19.91
C GLU A 110 -30.29 -1.00 19.85
N THR A 111 -30.63 -2.08 19.17
CA THR A 111 -29.73 -3.21 18.93
C THR A 111 -29.44 -3.33 17.46
N ILE A 112 -28.13 -3.35 17.13
CA ILE A 112 -27.60 -3.50 15.78
C ILE A 112 -26.74 -4.76 15.76
N ASN A 113 -26.95 -5.62 14.76
CA ASN A 113 -26.06 -6.73 14.47
C ASN A 113 -25.34 -6.47 13.15
N THR A 114 -24.02 -6.58 13.17
CA THR A 114 -23.15 -6.24 12.05
C THR A 114 -22.30 -7.43 11.63
N VAL A 115 -22.31 -7.78 10.36
CA VAL A 115 -21.34 -8.72 9.76
C VAL A 115 -20.10 -7.98 9.37
N LEU A 116 -18.96 -8.45 9.83
CA LEU A 116 -17.66 -7.82 9.64
C LEU A 116 -16.84 -8.54 8.58
N SER A 117 -16.75 -9.87 8.63
CA SER A 117 -15.95 -10.66 7.71
C SER A 117 -16.47 -12.09 7.56
N LEU A 118 -16.06 -12.75 6.49
CA LEU A 118 -16.02 -14.19 6.44
C LEU A 118 -15.16 -14.69 7.62
N GLY A 119 -15.60 -15.73 8.32
CA GLY A 119 -14.84 -16.34 9.41
C GLY A 119 -14.26 -17.72 9.03
N PRO A 120 -13.45 -18.33 9.89
CA PRO A 120 -13.04 -17.79 11.19
C PRO A 120 -11.99 -16.67 11.07
N VAL A 121 -12.02 -15.74 12.01
CA VAL A 121 -11.02 -14.67 12.16
C VAL A 121 -10.27 -14.83 13.48
N ALA A 122 -9.07 -14.25 13.57
CA ALA A 122 -8.23 -14.37 14.76
C ALA A 122 -8.82 -13.61 15.96
N SER A 123 -9.14 -12.33 15.76
CA SER A 123 -9.72 -11.52 16.85
C SER A 123 -10.49 -10.31 16.30
N ILE A 124 -11.41 -9.80 17.11
CA ILE A 124 -12.01 -8.47 16.99
C ILE A 124 -11.56 -7.72 18.25
N ASP A 125 -10.65 -6.76 18.10
CA ASP A 125 -9.93 -6.19 19.25
C ASP A 125 -10.67 -4.99 19.84
N THR A 126 -10.84 -3.92 19.06
CA THR A 126 -11.32 -2.63 19.54
C THR A 126 -12.52 -2.17 18.73
N LEU A 127 -13.52 -1.66 19.45
CA LEU A 127 -14.60 -0.86 18.88
C LEU A 127 -14.26 0.62 19.06
N TYR A 128 -14.33 1.37 17.98
CA TYR A 128 -14.31 2.84 18.01
C TYR A 128 -15.72 3.36 17.80
N CYS A 129 -16.14 4.30 18.65
CA CYS A 129 -17.35 5.09 18.48
C CYS A 129 -16.95 6.54 18.25
N ASP A 130 -17.33 7.10 17.10
CA ASP A 130 -16.95 8.46 16.73
C ASP A 130 -15.43 8.70 16.87
N ARG A 131 -14.64 7.76 16.40
CA ARG A 131 -13.15 7.75 16.46
C ARG A 131 -12.55 7.66 17.88
N LYS A 132 -13.36 7.38 18.91
CA LYS A 132 -12.89 7.15 20.27
C LYS A 132 -12.92 5.66 20.57
N PRO A 133 -11.84 5.06 21.09
CA PRO A 133 -11.81 3.66 21.44
C PRO A 133 -12.71 3.41 22.67
N VAL A 134 -13.44 2.30 22.65
CA VAL A 134 -14.31 1.87 23.73
C VAL A 134 -13.70 0.66 24.41
N SER A 135 -13.49 0.73 25.72
CA SER A 135 -13.08 -0.39 26.55
C SER A 135 -14.29 -1.15 27.08
N PHE A 136 -14.17 -2.46 27.21
CA PHE A 136 -15.24 -3.33 27.71
C PHE A 136 -14.81 -4.14 28.94
N SER A 137 -15.77 -4.35 29.86
CA SER A 137 -15.69 -5.33 30.91
C SER A 137 -16.81 -6.35 30.69
N GLY A 138 -16.48 -7.54 30.20
CA GLY A 138 -17.47 -8.46 29.64
C GLY A 138 -18.20 -7.86 28.46
N ALA A 139 -19.53 -7.91 28.46
CA ALA A 139 -20.33 -7.32 27.38
C ALA A 139 -20.57 -5.81 27.56
N SER A 140 -20.37 -5.24 28.76
CA SER A 140 -20.65 -3.83 29.04
C SER A 140 -19.44 -2.96 28.81
N ALA A 141 -19.62 -1.82 28.14
CA ALA A 141 -18.58 -0.82 28.05
C ALA A 141 -18.17 -0.30 29.43
N SER A 142 -16.88 -0.07 29.62
CA SER A 142 -16.28 0.47 30.84
C SER A 142 -15.80 1.88 30.60
N GLY A 143 -15.89 2.73 31.63
CA GLY A 143 -15.47 4.13 31.53
C GLY A 143 -16.51 5.06 30.92
N ALA A 144 -16.40 6.35 31.28
CA ALA A 144 -17.22 7.40 30.71
C ALA A 144 -16.81 7.66 29.24
N PRO A 145 -17.75 8.03 28.37
CA PRO A 145 -19.18 8.23 28.60
C PRO A 145 -20.03 6.96 28.37
N TYR A 146 -19.43 5.84 27.99
CA TYR A 146 -20.12 4.64 27.46
C TYR A 146 -20.58 3.66 28.53
N SER A 147 -20.05 3.73 29.74
CA SER A 147 -20.38 2.82 30.84
C SER A 147 -21.89 2.76 31.10
N GLN A 148 -22.44 1.52 31.17
CA GLN A 148 -23.86 1.22 31.31
C GLN A 148 -24.79 1.78 30.21
N ARG A 149 -24.24 2.11 29.05
CA ARG A 149 -24.95 2.69 27.90
C ARG A 149 -24.66 2.02 26.59
N LEU A 150 -23.56 1.28 26.53
CA LEU A 150 -23.13 0.53 25.37
C LEU A 150 -22.77 -0.90 25.80
N TRP A 151 -23.31 -1.87 25.11
CA TRP A 151 -23.01 -3.29 25.28
C TRP A 151 -22.64 -3.89 23.93
N MET A 152 -21.65 -4.76 23.92
CA MET A 152 -21.19 -5.46 22.73
C MET A 152 -20.91 -6.93 23.05
N VAL A 153 -21.34 -7.80 22.19
CA VAL A 153 -20.89 -9.20 22.10
C VAL A 153 -20.43 -9.48 20.69
N LYS A 154 -19.45 -10.35 20.56
CA LYS A 154 -18.80 -10.66 19.29
C LYS A 154 -18.64 -12.16 19.10
N GLN A 155 -18.60 -12.60 17.85
CA GLN A 155 -18.25 -13.95 17.45
C GLN A 155 -17.22 -13.91 16.33
N LEU A 156 -16.34 -14.91 16.31
CA LEU A 156 -15.21 -14.97 15.37
C LEU A 156 -15.50 -15.76 14.11
N GLY A 157 -16.73 -16.25 13.94
CA GLY A 157 -17.17 -16.94 12.72
C GLY A 157 -16.84 -18.42 12.68
N ALA A 158 -16.97 -19.11 13.81
CA ALA A 158 -16.96 -20.59 13.82
C ALA A 158 -18.10 -21.15 12.99
N CYS A 159 -17.92 -22.35 12.43
CA CYS A 159 -18.94 -23.02 11.64
C CYS A 159 -19.05 -24.51 11.99
N PRO A 160 -20.10 -24.90 12.75
CA PRO A 160 -21.21 -24.12 13.27
C PRO A 160 -20.83 -23.24 14.48
N GLU A 161 -21.57 -22.14 14.68
CA GLU A 161 -21.48 -21.37 15.92
C GLU A 161 -22.25 -22.08 17.05
N SER A 162 -21.70 -21.98 18.28
CA SER A 162 -22.28 -22.62 19.47
C SER A 162 -23.57 -21.94 19.92
N GLY A 163 -23.64 -20.62 19.82
CA GLY A 163 -24.74 -19.78 20.31
C GLY A 163 -25.16 -18.68 19.36
N VAL A 164 -26.12 -17.88 19.78
CA VAL A 164 -26.59 -16.68 19.12
C VAL A 164 -26.01 -15.46 19.83
N LEU A 165 -25.63 -14.43 19.09
CA LEU A 165 -25.20 -13.16 19.67
C LEU A 165 -26.34 -12.54 20.50
N ASN A 166 -26.05 -12.20 21.74
CA ASN A 166 -27.02 -11.56 22.63
C ASN A 166 -26.31 -10.75 23.74
N THR A 167 -26.41 -9.44 23.67
CA THR A 167 -25.84 -8.51 24.67
C THR A 167 -26.46 -8.65 26.05
N GLY A 168 -27.57 -9.38 26.20
CA GLY A 168 -28.32 -9.54 27.49
C GLY A 168 -29.15 -8.31 27.88
N VAL A 169 -29.07 -7.22 27.11
CA VAL A 169 -29.75 -5.95 27.37
C VAL A 169 -30.71 -5.61 26.26
N GLY A 170 -31.88 -5.06 26.59
CA GLY A 170 -32.94 -4.76 25.63
C GLY A 170 -33.63 -6.01 25.08
N ASN A 171 -34.85 -5.84 24.60
CA ASN A 171 -35.55 -6.88 23.87
C ASN A 171 -35.09 -6.86 22.41
N LYS A 172 -35.06 -8.01 21.73
CA LYS A 172 -34.61 -8.15 20.34
C LYS A 172 -35.71 -8.79 19.50
N PRO A 173 -36.75 -8.05 19.12
CA PRO A 173 -37.89 -8.59 18.37
C PRO A 173 -37.43 -9.25 17.06
N GLY A 174 -37.79 -10.51 16.87
CA GLY A 174 -37.46 -11.29 15.68
C GLY A 174 -36.04 -11.90 15.69
N TRP A 175 -35.21 -11.62 16.69
CA TRP A 175 -33.89 -12.26 16.85
C TRP A 175 -34.04 -13.50 17.75
N THR A 176 -33.80 -14.66 17.18
CA THR A 176 -34.02 -15.96 17.82
C THR A 176 -32.77 -16.80 17.87
N ALA A 177 -32.78 -17.92 18.57
CA ALA A 177 -31.68 -18.89 18.63
C ALA A 177 -31.26 -19.46 17.22
N ALA A 178 -32.09 -19.24 16.19
CA ALA A 178 -31.77 -19.65 14.83
C ALA A 178 -30.78 -18.67 14.12
N HIS A 179 -30.62 -17.44 14.63
CA HIS A 179 -29.77 -16.41 14.03
C HIS A 179 -28.32 -16.53 14.49
N LYS A 180 -27.72 -17.71 14.35
CA LYS A 180 -26.36 -18.00 14.82
C LYS A 180 -25.26 -17.32 14.00
N MET A 181 -25.54 -16.90 12.75
CA MET A 181 -24.54 -16.28 11.86
C MET A 181 -23.30 -17.16 11.63
N SER A 182 -23.46 -18.50 11.65
CA SER A 182 -22.34 -19.47 11.55
C SER A 182 -21.46 -19.20 10.32
N GLY A 183 -20.15 -19.18 10.54
CA GLY A 183 -19.15 -18.94 9.50
C GLY A 183 -18.93 -17.45 9.17
N LEU A 184 -19.52 -16.53 9.95
CA LEU A 184 -19.33 -15.09 9.78
C LEU A 184 -18.82 -14.47 11.08
N ALA A 185 -17.75 -13.71 11.00
CA ALA A 185 -17.34 -12.82 12.08
C ALA A 185 -18.34 -11.67 12.17
N ALA A 186 -18.93 -11.51 13.34
CA ALA A 186 -20.01 -10.55 13.55
C ALA A 186 -19.99 -10.00 14.97
N ASP A 187 -20.61 -8.86 15.15
CA ASP A 187 -20.91 -8.33 16.47
C ASP A 187 -22.38 -7.97 16.62
N GLN A 188 -22.81 -7.87 17.86
CA GLN A 188 -24.08 -7.27 18.22
C GLN A 188 -23.83 -6.19 19.24
N VAL A 189 -24.22 -4.97 18.91
CA VAL A 189 -24.11 -3.79 19.75
C VAL A 189 -25.50 -3.37 20.19
N THR A 190 -25.68 -3.09 21.50
CA THR A 190 -26.89 -2.48 22.03
C THR A 190 -26.55 -1.14 22.66
N MET A 191 -27.27 -0.10 22.29
CA MET A 191 -27.10 1.27 22.77
C MET A 191 -28.32 1.71 23.57
N LEU A 192 -28.06 2.49 24.62
CA LEU A 192 -29.11 3.16 25.41
C LEU A 192 -29.20 4.61 24.93
N TYR A 193 -30.29 4.95 24.29
CA TYR A 193 -30.60 6.32 23.89
C TYR A 193 -31.21 7.14 25.01
N ASP A 194 -30.86 8.40 25.11
CA ASP A 194 -31.45 9.33 26.06
C ASP A 194 -32.02 10.55 25.34
N ALA A 195 -33.35 10.64 25.34
CA ALA A 195 -34.07 11.76 24.73
C ALA A 195 -33.84 13.11 25.44
N SER A 196 -33.25 13.11 26.64
CA SER A 196 -33.01 14.34 27.42
C SER A 196 -31.74 15.08 27.00
N GLY A 197 -30.91 14.51 26.16
CA GLY A 197 -29.66 15.10 25.72
C GLY A 197 -28.55 15.19 26.77
N LYS A 198 -28.78 14.61 27.94
CA LYS A 198 -27.82 14.59 29.08
C LYS A 198 -26.89 13.38 29.05
N ASN A 199 -27.13 12.44 28.18
CA ASN A 199 -26.42 11.17 28.12
C ASN A 199 -25.77 10.94 26.73
N THR A 200 -24.95 9.91 26.63
CA THR A 200 -23.95 9.68 25.60
C THR A 200 -24.50 9.60 24.17
N PHE A 201 -25.67 8.98 23.97
CA PHE A 201 -26.21 8.76 22.64
C PHE A 201 -27.47 9.57 22.42
N THR A 202 -27.37 10.67 21.66
CA THR A 202 -28.52 11.40 21.10
C THR A 202 -28.74 11.02 19.65
N THR A 203 -27.68 10.59 18.97
CA THR A 203 -27.66 10.10 17.60
C THR A 203 -26.84 8.83 17.53
N GLU A 204 -26.98 8.07 16.45
CA GLU A 204 -26.19 6.90 16.19
C GLU A 204 -24.71 7.27 15.96
N PRO A 205 -23.75 6.71 16.75
CA PRO A 205 -22.33 6.99 16.57
C PRO A 205 -21.80 6.26 15.34
N GLN A 206 -20.83 6.84 14.67
CA GLN A 206 -20.06 6.13 13.66
C GLN A 206 -19.19 5.06 14.35
N MET A 207 -19.43 3.80 14.04
CA MET A 207 -18.72 2.68 14.67
C MET A 207 -17.74 2.05 13.69
N LEU A 208 -16.51 1.83 14.16
CA LEU A 208 -15.45 1.12 13.43
C LEU A 208 -14.91 0.00 14.32
N ARG A 209 -14.72 -1.19 13.77
CA ARG A 209 -14.16 -2.35 14.45
C ARG A 209 -12.77 -2.64 13.90
N VAL A 210 -11.82 -2.77 14.78
CA VAL A 210 -10.45 -3.13 14.48
C VAL A 210 -10.18 -4.53 14.96
N GLY A 211 -9.53 -5.34 14.17
CA GLY A 211 -9.22 -6.72 14.53
C GLY A 211 -8.14 -7.34 13.66
N HIS A 212 -7.70 -8.52 14.08
CA HIS A 212 -6.88 -9.42 13.29
C HIS A 212 -7.83 -10.39 12.57
N TRP A 213 -7.81 -10.31 11.22
CA TRP A 213 -8.91 -10.89 10.47
C TRP A 213 -8.65 -12.34 10.03
N VAL A 214 -8.97 -12.70 8.78
CA VAL A 214 -8.98 -14.10 8.33
C VAL A 214 -7.68 -14.84 8.61
N LEU A 215 -7.83 -16.12 8.97
CA LEU A 215 -6.70 -17.03 9.14
C LEU A 215 -6.15 -17.41 7.78
N ALA A 216 -4.83 -17.64 7.71
CA ALA A 216 -4.11 -17.94 6.49
C ALA A 216 -3.19 -19.16 6.66
N TYR A 217 -2.96 -19.87 5.57
CA TYR A 217 -2.05 -21.00 5.49
C TYR A 217 -0.65 -20.51 5.12
N ASP A 218 0.31 -20.81 5.98
CA ASP A 218 1.73 -20.60 5.72
C ASP A 218 2.43 -21.95 5.53
N ALA A 219 2.94 -22.21 4.34
CA ALA A 219 3.64 -23.44 4.02
C ALA A 219 4.96 -23.60 4.80
N ARG A 220 5.52 -22.52 5.33
CA ARG A 220 6.72 -22.54 6.18
C ARG A 220 6.43 -23.14 7.55
N GLU A 221 5.18 -23.04 7.99
CA GLU A 221 4.65 -23.62 9.24
C GLU A 221 3.98 -25.00 9.01
N ASP A 222 4.21 -25.64 7.86
CA ASP A 222 3.70 -26.98 7.51
C ASP A 222 4.83 -27.97 7.42
N SER A 223 4.93 -28.88 8.40
CA SER A 223 5.95 -29.94 8.42
C SER A 223 5.82 -30.98 7.31
N THR A 224 4.72 -30.98 6.54
CA THR A 224 4.55 -31.84 5.36
C THR A 224 5.04 -31.20 4.07
N TYR A 225 5.30 -29.88 4.10
CA TYR A 225 5.90 -29.17 2.98
C TYR A 225 7.43 -29.21 3.08
N PRO A 226 8.15 -29.42 1.95
CA PRO A 226 9.62 -29.46 1.97
C PRO A 226 10.23 -28.15 2.52
N GLY A 227 10.97 -28.25 3.62
CA GLY A 227 11.60 -27.11 4.30
C GLY A 227 10.70 -26.40 5.31
N GLY A 228 9.43 -26.79 5.44
CA GLY A 228 8.53 -26.26 6.44
C GLY A 228 8.62 -27.00 7.79
N SER A 229 8.18 -26.34 8.86
CA SER A 229 8.14 -26.92 10.20
C SER A 229 6.93 -26.36 10.96
N GLY A 230 6.09 -27.23 11.50
CA GLY A 230 4.93 -26.78 12.28
C GLY A 230 3.67 -27.58 12.02
N PRO A 231 2.56 -27.19 12.66
CA PRO A 231 1.31 -27.97 12.64
C PRO A 231 0.36 -27.60 11.49
N GLN A 232 0.60 -26.54 10.73
CA GLN A 232 -0.32 -26.09 9.68
C GLN A 232 -0.46 -27.15 8.57
N ARG A 233 -1.62 -27.20 7.95
CA ARG A 233 -1.92 -28.11 6.83
C ARG A 233 -2.78 -27.39 5.80
N ALA A 234 -2.39 -27.49 4.53
CA ALA A 234 -3.10 -26.82 3.43
C ALA A 234 -4.57 -27.23 3.31
N ASN A 235 -4.90 -28.47 3.70
CA ASN A 235 -6.24 -29.03 3.60
C ASN A 235 -7.02 -28.99 4.93
N ASP A 236 -6.47 -28.38 5.98
CA ASP A 236 -7.09 -28.28 7.30
C ASP A 236 -7.04 -26.84 7.82
N GLU A 237 -8.10 -26.08 7.55
CA GLU A 237 -8.23 -24.68 7.93
C GLU A 237 -8.22 -24.46 9.46
N THR A 238 -8.45 -25.51 10.27
CA THR A 238 -8.39 -25.41 11.72
C THR A 238 -6.97 -25.22 12.27
N THR A 239 -5.98 -25.51 11.44
CA THR A 239 -4.55 -25.37 11.75
C THR A 239 -3.98 -24.02 11.31
N TRP A 240 -4.73 -23.23 10.54
CA TRP A 240 -4.27 -21.97 10.00
C TRP A 240 -4.18 -20.90 11.08
N GLN A 241 -3.28 -19.95 10.88
CA GLN A 241 -3.05 -18.86 11.82
C GLN A 241 -3.19 -17.52 11.13
N TRP A 242 -3.29 -16.46 11.90
CA TRP A 242 -3.33 -15.12 11.35
C TRP A 242 -1.98 -14.73 10.73
N SER A 243 -2.04 -14.05 9.60
CA SER A 243 -0.87 -13.48 8.94
C SER A 243 -1.26 -12.19 8.19
N ASN A 244 -0.35 -11.23 8.18
CA ASN A 244 -0.41 -10.03 7.35
C ASN A 244 0.61 -10.06 6.19
N ASN A 245 1.29 -11.20 5.98
CA ASN A 245 2.21 -11.36 4.86
C ASN A 245 1.41 -11.52 3.55
N PRO A 246 1.66 -10.69 2.51
CA PRO A 246 0.91 -10.70 1.27
C PRO A 246 0.92 -12.05 0.53
N TYR A 247 2.02 -12.78 0.58
CA TYR A 247 2.17 -14.03 -0.15
C TYR A 247 1.57 -15.22 0.58
N VAL A 248 1.58 -15.21 1.91
CA VAL A 248 0.86 -16.18 2.75
C VAL A 248 -0.64 -16.05 2.51
N VAL A 249 -1.15 -14.81 2.53
CA VAL A 249 -2.56 -14.53 2.19
C VAL A 249 -2.84 -14.86 0.71
N GLY A 250 -1.88 -14.64 -0.18
CA GLY A 250 -1.98 -15.00 -1.60
C GLY A 250 -2.17 -16.50 -1.84
N VAL A 251 -1.39 -17.35 -1.17
CA VAL A 251 -1.59 -18.83 -1.20
C VAL A 251 -2.97 -19.19 -0.65
N THR A 252 -3.34 -18.58 0.48
CA THR A 252 -4.64 -18.83 1.10
C THR A 252 -5.80 -18.39 0.21
N TRP A 253 -5.68 -17.24 -0.46
CA TRP A 253 -6.66 -16.80 -1.46
C TRP A 253 -6.77 -17.79 -2.62
N ALA A 254 -5.65 -18.35 -3.06
CA ALA A 254 -5.63 -19.38 -4.10
C ALA A 254 -6.33 -20.68 -3.65
N LEU A 255 -6.02 -21.18 -2.45
CA LEU A 255 -6.69 -22.35 -1.85
C LEU A 255 -8.16 -22.07 -1.59
N GLY A 256 -8.48 -20.89 -1.05
CA GLY A 256 -9.81 -20.47 -0.64
C GLY A 256 -10.22 -20.98 0.74
N TRP A 257 -11.26 -20.36 1.31
CA TRP A 257 -11.88 -20.76 2.57
C TRP A 257 -13.11 -21.61 2.32
N HIS A 258 -13.25 -22.70 3.08
CA HIS A 258 -14.34 -23.67 2.94
C HIS A 258 -15.12 -23.79 4.26
N GLN A 259 -16.41 -23.91 4.17
CA GLN A 259 -17.28 -24.16 5.31
C GLN A 259 -18.30 -25.23 4.92
N ASN A 260 -18.38 -26.28 5.72
CA ASN A 260 -19.22 -27.47 5.41
C ASN A 260 -18.97 -28.03 4.00
N GLY A 261 -17.69 -28.12 3.59
CA GLY A 261 -17.28 -28.63 2.29
C GLY A 261 -17.62 -27.73 1.09
N LYS A 262 -18.09 -26.49 1.34
CA LYS A 262 -18.40 -25.52 0.28
C LYS A 262 -17.45 -24.34 0.36
N ARG A 263 -16.86 -23.96 -0.76
CA ARG A 263 -16.04 -22.75 -0.85
C ARG A 263 -16.89 -21.51 -0.59
N ARG A 264 -16.41 -20.64 0.29
CA ARG A 264 -17.04 -19.38 0.67
C ARG A 264 -16.27 -18.15 0.19
N GLY A 265 -14.93 -18.26 0.08
CA GLY A 265 -14.05 -17.19 -0.39
C GLY A 265 -12.89 -17.76 -1.19
N GLY A 266 -12.14 -16.89 -1.85
CA GLY A 266 -10.96 -17.26 -2.63
C GLY A 266 -11.25 -17.97 -3.96
N VAL A 267 -10.20 -18.53 -4.55
CA VAL A 267 -10.24 -19.18 -5.88
C VAL A 267 -10.68 -20.64 -5.79
N GLY A 268 -10.12 -21.42 -4.85
CA GLY A 268 -10.38 -22.84 -4.66
C GLY A 268 -9.52 -23.75 -5.55
N LEU A 269 -8.25 -23.39 -5.71
CA LEU A 269 -7.25 -24.25 -6.32
C LEU A 269 -6.82 -25.34 -5.35
N ARG A 270 -6.39 -26.47 -5.89
CA ARG A 270 -5.73 -27.49 -5.08
C ARG A 270 -4.27 -27.13 -4.85
N PRO A 271 -3.62 -27.65 -3.79
CA PRO A 271 -2.20 -27.39 -3.53
C PRO A 271 -1.27 -27.74 -4.70
N ASP A 272 -1.59 -28.79 -5.47
CA ASP A 272 -0.84 -29.21 -6.64
C ASP A 272 -0.96 -28.28 -7.87
N GLN A 273 -1.87 -27.31 -7.82
CA GLN A 273 -2.08 -26.27 -8.82
C GLN A 273 -1.40 -24.95 -8.46
N ILE A 274 -0.69 -24.91 -7.35
CA ILE A 274 -0.01 -23.71 -6.83
C ILE A 274 1.48 -24.04 -6.72
N ASP A 275 2.33 -23.18 -7.29
CA ASP A 275 3.76 -23.23 -7.09
C ASP A 275 4.10 -22.60 -5.71
N ILE A 276 3.82 -23.37 -4.65
CA ILE A 276 4.00 -22.93 -3.28
C ILE A 276 5.44 -22.45 -3.02
N GLY A 277 6.44 -23.03 -3.71
CA GLY A 277 7.85 -22.64 -3.56
C GLY A 277 8.10 -21.18 -3.90
N SER A 278 7.51 -20.69 -5.00
CA SER A 278 7.63 -19.27 -5.38
C SER A 278 6.98 -18.33 -4.36
N PHE A 279 5.86 -18.74 -3.78
CA PHE A 279 5.20 -17.96 -2.72
C PHE A 279 5.97 -17.97 -1.41
N VAL A 280 6.62 -19.09 -1.04
CA VAL A 280 7.49 -19.18 0.14
C VAL A 280 8.70 -18.25 0.01
N GLU A 281 9.38 -18.29 -1.15
CA GLU A 281 10.48 -17.35 -1.45
C GLU A 281 10.02 -15.91 -1.31
N ALA A 282 8.90 -15.58 -1.95
CA ALA A 282 8.33 -14.26 -1.92
C ALA A 282 7.86 -13.83 -0.51
N SER A 283 7.33 -14.75 0.30
CA SER A 283 6.97 -14.50 1.69
C SER A 283 8.18 -14.11 2.53
N ASN A 284 9.31 -14.82 2.37
CA ASN A 284 10.54 -14.51 3.10
C ASN A 284 11.08 -13.13 2.73
N ILE A 285 11.00 -12.76 1.45
CA ILE A 285 11.44 -11.44 0.98
C ILE A 285 10.52 -10.34 1.53
N ALA A 286 9.20 -10.56 1.52
CA ALA A 286 8.25 -9.62 2.08
C ALA A 286 8.48 -9.38 3.58
N ASP A 287 8.76 -10.44 4.35
CA ASP A 287 9.07 -10.35 5.78
C ASP A 287 10.37 -9.55 6.02
N ILE A 288 11.42 -9.80 5.22
CA ILE A 288 12.68 -9.06 5.31
C ILE A 288 12.48 -7.57 5.02
N ASN A 289 11.62 -7.25 4.06
CA ASN A 289 11.33 -5.87 3.66
C ASN A 289 10.29 -5.19 4.57
N GLY A 290 9.65 -5.92 5.49
CA GLY A 290 8.56 -5.41 6.31
C GLY A 290 7.29 -5.09 5.53
N TRP A 291 7.08 -5.71 4.35
CA TRP A 291 5.90 -5.47 3.53
C TRP A 291 4.72 -6.29 4.01
N THR A 292 3.67 -5.60 4.39
CA THR A 292 2.45 -6.17 4.95
C THR A 292 1.23 -5.83 4.11
N LEU A 293 0.14 -6.57 4.34
CA LEU A 293 -1.14 -6.21 3.75
C LEU A 293 -2.24 -6.10 4.81
N GLY A 294 -3.20 -5.22 4.52
CA GLY A 294 -4.44 -5.10 5.28
C GLY A 294 -5.51 -4.44 4.43
N GLY A 295 -6.76 -4.82 4.66
CA GLY A 295 -7.87 -4.21 3.94
C GLY A 295 -9.03 -5.16 3.70
N GLN A 296 -9.98 -4.70 2.89
CA GLN A 296 -11.24 -5.39 2.62
C GLN A 296 -11.36 -5.74 1.14
N VAL A 297 -11.80 -6.96 0.88
CA VAL A 297 -12.35 -7.40 -0.42
C VAL A 297 -13.71 -8.04 -0.20
N THR A 298 -14.42 -8.37 -1.26
CA THR A 298 -15.75 -8.97 -1.15
C THR A 298 -15.81 -10.31 -1.89
N SER A 299 -16.77 -11.14 -1.50
CA SER A 299 -17.01 -12.45 -2.15
C SER A 299 -17.39 -12.35 -3.64
N ARG A 300 -17.79 -11.17 -4.12
CA ARG A 300 -18.19 -10.91 -5.52
C ARG A 300 -17.10 -10.31 -6.37
N ASP A 301 -16.00 -9.84 -5.77
CA ASP A 301 -14.90 -9.24 -6.52
C ASP A 301 -14.24 -10.26 -7.46
N ASP A 302 -13.70 -9.76 -8.57
CA ASP A 302 -12.97 -10.61 -9.49
C ASP A 302 -11.74 -11.22 -8.81
N LYS A 303 -11.68 -12.55 -8.80
CA LYS A 303 -10.69 -13.29 -8.04
C LYS A 303 -9.27 -13.08 -8.50
N TRP A 304 -9.09 -12.81 -9.80
CA TRP A 304 -7.78 -12.54 -10.36
C TRP A 304 -7.31 -11.12 -10.04
N GLU A 305 -8.21 -10.15 -10.09
CA GLU A 305 -7.91 -8.78 -9.70
C GLU A 305 -7.61 -8.67 -8.20
N VAL A 306 -8.33 -9.41 -7.35
CA VAL A 306 -8.01 -9.51 -5.92
C VAL A 306 -6.62 -10.14 -5.71
N MET A 307 -6.29 -11.24 -6.43
CA MET A 307 -4.96 -11.85 -6.35
C MET A 307 -3.86 -10.84 -6.73
N LYS A 308 -4.07 -10.05 -7.79
CA LYS A 308 -3.13 -8.98 -8.16
C LYS A 308 -2.98 -7.95 -7.05
N ALA A 309 -4.07 -7.50 -6.44
CA ALA A 309 -4.03 -6.53 -5.36
C ALA A 309 -3.31 -7.06 -4.10
N ILE A 310 -3.53 -8.36 -3.77
CA ILE A 310 -2.83 -9.02 -2.67
C ILE A 310 -1.31 -9.02 -2.92
N LEU A 311 -0.87 -9.50 -4.09
CA LEU A 311 0.55 -9.61 -4.40
C LEU A 311 1.19 -8.24 -4.65
N GLN A 312 0.44 -7.26 -5.15
CA GLN A 312 0.90 -5.89 -5.31
C GLN A 312 1.31 -5.27 -3.95
N ALA A 313 0.63 -5.62 -2.87
CA ALA A 313 1.02 -5.17 -1.52
C ALA A 313 2.42 -5.69 -1.11
N GLY A 314 2.84 -6.83 -1.66
CA GLY A 314 4.19 -7.39 -1.48
C GLY A 314 5.16 -7.07 -2.61
N GLY A 315 4.85 -6.15 -3.52
CA GLY A 315 5.72 -5.82 -4.65
C GLY A 315 5.80 -6.92 -5.71
N GLY A 316 4.76 -7.74 -5.83
CA GLY A 316 4.73 -8.85 -6.77
C GLY A 316 3.52 -8.88 -7.70
N GLU A 317 3.53 -9.82 -8.60
CA GLU A 317 2.47 -10.07 -9.57
C GLU A 317 2.19 -11.57 -9.70
N PRO A 318 0.92 -11.99 -9.86
CA PRO A 318 0.59 -13.38 -10.10
C PRO A 318 0.85 -13.73 -11.56
N ILE A 319 1.38 -14.92 -11.76
CA ILE A 319 1.61 -15.50 -13.09
C ILE A 319 0.97 -16.87 -13.23
N ARG A 320 0.69 -17.25 -14.46
CA ARG A 320 0.21 -18.60 -14.79
C ARG A 320 1.23 -19.29 -15.69
N ASP A 321 1.76 -20.40 -15.23
CA ASP A 321 2.55 -21.31 -16.06
C ASP A 321 1.72 -22.56 -16.35
N GLY A 322 1.00 -22.53 -17.46
CA GLY A 322 -0.02 -23.54 -17.78
C GLY A 322 -1.19 -23.54 -16.81
N ALA A 323 -1.37 -24.62 -16.07
CA ALA A 323 -2.42 -24.79 -15.04
C ALA A 323 -1.94 -24.44 -13.62
N ILE A 324 -0.68 -24.05 -13.46
CA ILE A 324 -0.07 -23.75 -12.16
C ILE A 324 -0.09 -22.22 -11.95
N LEU A 325 -0.53 -21.81 -10.77
CA LEU A 325 -0.43 -20.46 -10.28
C LEU A 325 0.93 -20.27 -9.60
N SER A 326 1.68 -19.26 -9.99
CA SER A 326 2.94 -18.84 -9.39
C SER A 326 2.95 -17.33 -9.18
N CYS A 327 4.03 -16.78 -8.66
CA CYS A 327 4.20 -15.34 -8.48
C CYS A 327 5.61 -14.89 -8.83
N ILE A 328 5.74 -13.63 -9.21
CA ILE A 328 7.03 -12.94 -9.34
C ILE A 328 7.04 -11.81 -8.32
N ILE A 329 8.07 -11.76 -7.49
CA ILE A 329 8.33 -10.62 -6.60
C ILE A 329 9.46 -9.76 -7.16
N GLN A 330 9.40 -8.45 -6.90
CA GLN A 330 10.48 -7.51 -7.20
C GLN A 330 11.61 -7.70 -6.17
N ALA A 331 12.62 -8.47 -6.56
CA ALA A 331 13.80 -8.75 -5.73
C ALA A 331 15.03 -8.93 -6.62
N PRO A 332 16.24 -8.67 -6.12
CA PRO A 332 17.47 -8.96 -6.84
C PRO A 332 17.53 -10.45 -7.23
N ARG A 333 17.80 -10.73 -8.51
CA ARG A 333 17.86 -12.09 -9.04
C ARG A 333 19.20 -12.36 -9.70
N VAL A 334 19.65 -13.60 -9.61
CA VAL A 334 20.84 -14.06 -10.31
C VAL A 334 20.42 -14.75 -11.61
N SER A 335 21.10 -14.45 -12.69
CA SER A 335 20.88 -15.13 -13.96
C SER A 335 21.27 -16.61 -13.86
N ILE A 336 20.37 -17.51 -14.24
CA ILE A 336 20.58 -18.96 -14.20
C ILE A 336 21.03 -19.55 -15.55
N ALA A 337 20.92 -18.77 -16.63
CA ALA A 337 21.33 -19.19 -17.98
C ALA A 337 21.56 -17.98 -18.87
N THR A 338 22.30 -18.18 -19.96
CA THR A 338 22.57 -17.14 -20.95
C THR A 338 22.05 -17.55 -22.33
N ILE A 339 21.24 -16.69 -22.96
CA ILE A 339 20.79 -16.83 -24.34
C ILE A 339 21.85 -16.26 -25.28
N GLY A 340 22.34 -17.08 -26.20
CA GLY A 340 23.21 -16.65 -27.29
C GLY A 340 22.48 -16.58 -28.65
N ALA A 341 23.11 -15.95 -29.63
CA ALA A 341 22.55 -15.85 -30.98
C ALA A 341 22.22 -17.22 -31.62
N GLY A 342 23.02 -18.25 -31.29
CA GLY A 342 22.77 -19.63 -31.75
C GLY A 342 21.53 -20.31 -31.16
N ASP A 343 20.88 -19.71 -30.17
CA ASP A 343 19.64 -20.26 -29.55
C ASP A 343 18.38 -19.84 -30.28
N LEU A 344 18.47 -18.74 -31.05
CA LEU A 344 17.34 -18.25 -31.82
C LEU A 344 17.04 -19.19 -33.00
N ILE A 345 15.76 -19.50 -33.20
CA ILE A 345 15.31 -20.27 -34.38
C ILE A 345 14.33 -19.49 -35.24
N GLY A 346 14.08 -18.23 -34.92
CA GLY A 346 13.17 -17.37 -35.65
C GLY A 346 13.46 -15.89 -35.40
N LYS A 347 12.57 -15.04 -35.89
CA LYS A 347 12.70 -13.58 -35.75
C LYS A 347 12.35 -13.15 -34.33
N ALA A 348 13.30 -12.63 -33.59
CA ALA A 348 13.08 -11.99 -32.32
C ALA A 348 12.37 -10.63 -32.49
N SER A 349 11.54 -10.26 -31.54
CA SER A 349 10.89 -8.95 -31.44
C SER A 349 11.36 -8.25 -30.17
N VAL A 350 12.13 -7.18 -30.34
CA VAL A 350 12.71 -6.41 -29.25
C VAL A 350 12.32 -4.95 -29.41
N PRO A 351 11.50 -4.38 -28.51
CA PRO A 351 11.24 -2.96 -28.52
C PRO A 351 12.53 -2.21 -28.14
N ARG A 352 12.85 -1.15 -28.86
CA ARG A 352 14.06 -0.34 -28.58
C ARG A 352 13.94 0.42 -27.27
N SER A 353 12.74 0.90 -26.96
CA SER A 353 12.41 1.61 -25.72
C SER A 353 10.90 1.61 -25.53
N ARG A 354 10.44 1.90 -24.31
CA ARG A 354 9.02 2.20 -24.05
C ARG A 354 8.61 3.50 -24.75
N PRO A 355 7.37 3.60 -25.25
CA PRO A 355 6.82 4.85 -25.76
C PRO A 355 6.89 5.96 -24.72
N ARG A 356 7.27 7.18 -25.17
CA ARG A 356 7.45 8.32 -24.26
C ARG A 356 6.21 8.62 -23.38
N LYS A 357 5.01 8.37 -23.89
CA LYS A 357 3.74 8.56 -23.17
C LYS A 357 3.50 7.54 -22.05
N GLU A 358 4.20 6.42 -22.07
CA GLU A 358 4.07 5.34 -21.08
C GLU A 358 5.14 5.41 -19.98
N ARG A 359 6.15 6.26 -20.16
CA ARG A 359 7.20 6.48 -19.18
C ARG A 359 6.72 7.42 -18.10
N ILE A 360 6.85 6.98 -16.85
CA ILE A 360 6.52 7.73 -15.64
C ILE A 360 7.83 7.95 -14.89
N ASN A 361 8.00 9.08 -14.23
CA ASN A 361 9.17 9.37 -13.40
C ASN A 361 8.82 9.75 -11.96
N GLY A 362 7.52 9.72 -11.63
CA GLY A 362 7.02 9.91 -10.29
C GLY A 362 5.65 9.28 -10.11
N ILE A 363 5.40 8.64 -8.97
CA ILE A 363 4.11 8.08 -8.60
C ILE A 363 3.75 8.56 -7.21
N ILE A 364 2.52 9.04 -7.05
CA ILE A 364 1.92 9.33 -5.75
C ILE A 364 1.15 8.07 -5.34
N PRO A 365 1.64 7.30 -4.35
CA PRO A 365 0.92 6.13 -3.86
C PRO A 365 -0.27 6.55 -3.01
N LYS A 366 -1.41 5.88 -3.21
CA LYS A 366 -2.56 5.98 -2.33
C LYS A 366 -2.71 4.67 -1.56
N TYR A 367 -2.73 4.76 -0.24
CA TYR A 367 -2.81 3.62 0.66
C TYR A 367 -3.69 3.95 1.87
N ARG A 368 -3.93 2.97 2.76
CA ARG A 368 -4.71 3.19 3.98
C ARG A 368 -3.79 3.39 5.18
N SER A 369 -4.20 4.28 6.10
CA SER A 369 -3.44 4.55 7.32
C SER A 369 -4.33 4.39 8.56
N GLU A 370 -3.82 3.71 9.58
CA GLU A 370 -4.49 3.59 10.87
C GLU A 370 -4.65 4.95 11.55
N GLU A 371 -3.65 5.80 11.49
CA GLU A 371 -3.71 7.16 12.06
C GLU A 371 -4.82 8.02 11.42
N HIS A 372 -5.20 7.70 10.18
CA HIS A 372 -6.31 8.33 9.46
C HIS A 372 -7.60 7.50 9.52
N PHE A 373 -7.73 6.63 10.53
CA PHE A 373 -8.91 5.76 10.72
C PHE A 373 -9.22 4.88 9.51
N TRP A 374 -8.16 4.30 8.90
CA TRP A 374 -8.24 3.44 7.70
C TRP A 374 -8.85 4.13 6.47
N GLU A 375 -8.92 5.45 6.48
CA GLU A 375 -9.21 6.22 5.27
C GLU A 375 -8.03 6.13 4.29
N GLN A 376 -8.32 6.35 3.02
CA GLN A 376 -7.29 6.36 1.99
C GLN A 376 -6.54 7.69 2.01
N VAL A 377 -5.23 7.63 2.07
CA VAL A 377 -4.35 8.79 2.06
C VAL A 377 -3.39 8.76 0.88
N SER A 378 -2.93 9.92 0.45
CA SER A 378 -1.87 10.07 -0.55
C SER A 378 -0.53 10.16 0.15
N GLY A 379 0.40 9.27 -0.17
CA GLY A 379 1.74 9.25 0.41
C GLY A 379 2.73 10.13 -0.34
N THR A 380 3.97 10.08 0.12
CA THR A 380 5.10 10.77 -0.50
C THR A 380 5.32 10.30 -1.95
N VAL A 381 5.61 11.24 -2.83
CA VAL A 381 5.86 10.94 -4.25
C VAL A 381 7.12 10.10 -4.40
N ALA A 382 6.99 8.87 -4.86
CA ALA A 382 8.12 8.07 -5.31
C ALA A 382 8.67 8.65 -6.61
N ARG A 383 9.79 9.36 -6.54
CA ARG A 383 10.39 10.04 -7.68
C ARG A 383 11.84 9.64 -7.87
N ILE A 384 12.22 9.35 -9.12
CA ILE A 384 13.60 9.05 -9.49
C ILE A 384 14.16 10.22 -10.28
N GLY A 385 15.04 11.02 -9.66
CA GLY A 385 15.54 12.28 -10.19
C GLY A 385 16.25 12.13 -11.55
N ALA A 386 16.99 11.03 -11.74
CA ALA A 386 17.65 10.74 -13.03
C ALA A 386 16.65 10.66 -14.20
N TYR A 387 15.48 10.08 -13.98
CA TYR A 387 14.44 9.97 -14.99
C TYR A 387 13.73 11.29 -15.26
N VAL A 388 13.61 12.16 -14.27
CA VAL A 388 13.08 13.51 -14.47
C VAL A 388 13.99 14.32 -15.40
N THR A 389 15.31 14.19 -15.22
CA THR A 389 16.32 14.83 -16.07
C THR A 389 16.29 14.26 -17.50
N GLU A 390 16.23 12.92 -17.65
CA GLU A 390 16.14 12.25 -18.95
C GLU A 390 14.88 12.65 -19.73
N ASP A 391 13.74 12.76 -19.06
CA ASP A 391 12.47 13.11 -19.68
C ASP A 391 12.28 14.61 -19.95
N GLY A 392 13.15 15.45 -19.38
CA GLY A 392 13.07 16.91 -19.48
C GLY A 392 11.87 17.50 -18.74
N GLY A 393 11.42 16.86 -17.65
CA GLY A 393 10.32 17.34 -16.81
C GLY A 393 9.62 16.23 -16.04
N THR A 394 8.78 16.62 -15.08
CA THR A 394 8.03 15.69 -14.22
C THR A 394 6.87 15.07 -14.96
N ARG A 395 6.66 13.76 -14.72
CA ARG A 395 5.53 12.95 -15.21
C ARG A 395 5.04 12.09 -14.08
N THR A 396 4.17 12.69 -13.29
CA THR A 396 3.63 12.07 -12.08
C THR A 396 2.25 11.47 -12.35
N GLN A 397 2.00 10.28 -11.79
CA GLN A 397 0.72 9.58 -11.82
C GLN A 397 0.33 9.17 -10.42
N GLU A 398 -0.96 9.15 -10.11
CA GLU A 398 -1.48 8.56 -8.87
C GLU A 398 -1.79 7.09 -9.11
N ILE A 399 -1.35 6.23 -8.17
CA ILE A 399 -1.65 4.78 -8.18
C ILE A 399 -2.19 4.38 -6.82
N GLU A 400 -3.28 3.61 -6.84
CA GLU A 400 -3.87 3.04 -5.64
C GLU A 400 -3.24 1.69 -5.31
N TYR A 401 -2.89 1.52 -4.03
CA TYR A 401 -2.47 0.27 -3.42
C TYR A 401 -3.54 -0.15 -2.40
N PRO A 402 -4.65 -0.77 -2.85
CA PRO A 402 -5.87 -0.90 -2.05
C PRO A 402 -5.70 -1.78 -0.81
N LEU A 403 -4.72 -2.68 -0.80
CA LEU A 403 -4.41 -3.58 0.30
C LEU A 403 -3.07 -3.25 0.99
N VAL A 404 -2.43 -2.12 0.65
CA VAL A 404 -1.33 -1.58 1.45
C VAL A 404 -1.91 -0.75 2.56
N GLN A 405 -1.48 -1.06 3.78
CA GLN A 405 -1.92 -0.37 4.98
C GLN A 405 -0.73 -0.13 5.89
N VAL A 406 -0.67 1.06 6.46
CA VAL A 406 0.32 1.44 7.46
C VAL A 406 -0.35 1.47 8.83
N GLU A 407 0.14 0.68 9.77
CA GLU A 407 -0.27 0.69 11.16
C GLU A 407 0.45 1.80 11.93
N THR A 408 -0.12 2.24 13.04
CA THR A 408 0.49 3.30 13.86
C THR A 408 1.84 2.83 14.42
N GLY A 409 2.88 3.59 14.07
CA GLY A 409 4.27 3.31 14.49
C GLY A 409 5.08 2.44 13.52
N ASP A 410 4.48 1.95 12.44
CA ASP A 410 5.18 1.20 11.40
C ASP A 410 5.89 2.10 10.39
N ASP A 411 6.83 1.52 9.64
CA ASP A 411 7.51 2.19 8.54
C ASP A 411 6.52 2.50 7.41
N VAL A 412 6.39 3.77 7.09
CA VAL A 412 5.51 4.28 6.04
C VAL A 412 6.11 4.17 4.63
N SER A 413 7.32 3.64 4.52
CA SER A 413 8.06 3.58 3.24
C SER A 413 7.51 2.54 2.27
N GLN A 414 6.78 1.51 2.74
CA GLN A 414 6.26 0.43 1.90
C GLN A 414 5.57 0.94 0.63
N ALA A 415 4.58 1.82 0.77
CA ALA A 415 3.82 2.34 -0.38
C ALA A 415 4.71 3.12 -1.35
N THR A 416 5.67 3.89 -0.82
CA THR A 416 6.62 4.68 -1.63
C THR A 416 7.61 3.77 -2.35
N GLN A 417 8.10 2.71 -1.72
CA GLN A 417 8.98 1.71 -2.34
C GLN A 417 8.26 0.94 -3.44
N LEU A 418 7.03 0.49 -3.20
CA LEU A 418 6.21 -0.18 -4.22
C LEU A 418 5.95 0.74 -5.42
N ALA A 419 5.64 2.00 -5.17
CA ALA A 419 5.51 3.01 -6.21
C ALA A 419 6.83 3.24 -6.97
N GLY A 420 7.97 3.20 -6.27
CA GLY A 420 9.30 3.24 -6.88
C GLY A 420 9.53 2.08 -7.86
N TYR A 421 9.14 0.86 -7.50
CA TYR A 421 9.19 -0.28 -8.41
C TYR A 421 8.30 -0.10 -9.65
N ASP A 422 7.11 0.47 -9.51
CA ASP A 422 6.24 0.75 -10.64
C ASP A 422 6.84 1.84 -11.57
N VAL A 423 7.56 2.84 -11.01
CA VAL A 423 8.35 3.80 -11.82
C VAL A 423 9.44 3.07 -12.62
N GLU A 424 10.22 2.21 -11.99
CA GLU A 424 11.28 1.43 -12.64
C GLU A 424 10.71 0.52 -13.74
N LEU A 425 9.62 -0.21 -13.46
CA LEU A 425 8.93 -1.05 -14.44
C LEU A 425 8.45 -0.28 -15.67
N SER A 426 8.12 1.01 -15.51
CA SER A 426 7.75 1.88 -16.65
C SER A 426 8.89 2.12 -17.62
N ARG A 427 10.15 1.85 -17.22
CA ARG A 427 11.37 2.02 -18.02
C ARG A 427 11.86 0.73 -18.65
N GLU A 428 11.50 -0.42 -18.09
CA GLU A 428 11.91 -1.72 -18.60
C GLU A 428 11.35 -1.98 -20.00
N ARG A 429 12.19 -2.53 -20.87
CA ARG A 429 11.78 -2.91 -22.23
C ARG A 429 10.93 -4.16 -22.17
N MET A 430 9.69 -4.08 -22.62
CA MET A 430 8.74 -5.18 -22.69
C MET A 430 7.61 -4.87 -23.69
N PRO A 431 6.95 -5.90 -24.27
CA PRO A 431 7.37 -7.30 -24.26
C PRO A 431 8.52 -7.56 -25.23
N ILE A 432 9.53 -8.31 -24.82
CA ILE A 432 10.55 -8.87 -25.69
C ILE A 432 10.14 -10.31 -26.00
N THR A 433 10.09 -10.68 -27.28
CA THR A 433 9.67 -12.03 -27.70
C THR A 433 10.84 -12.72 -28.40
N LEU A 434 11.27 -13.85 -27.84
CA LEU A 434 12.42 -14.62 -28.30
C LEU A 434 11.97 -16.04 -28.67
N PRO A 435 11.92 -16.42 -29.97
CA PRO A 435 11.70 -17.79 -30.38
C PRO A 435 13.01 -18.58 -30.28
N LEU A 436 13.05 -19.55 -29.38
CA LEU A 436 14.24 -20.28 -28.97
C LEU A 436 14.13 -21.78 -29.26
N LYS A 437 15.28 -22.46 -29.25
CA LYS A 437 15.36 -23.92 -29.36
C LYS A 437 14.65 -24.62 -28.19
N LEU A 438 14.22 -25.85 -28.41
CA LEU A 438 13.45 -26.67 -27.47
C LEU A 438 14.14 -26.81 -26.09
N ARG A 439 15.45 -26.73 -25.98
CA ARG A 439 16.18 -26.80 -24.70
C ARG A 439 15.72 -25.75 -23.68
N TRP A 440 15.14 -24.65 -24.13
CA TRP A 440 14.66 -23.55 -23.29
C TRP A 440 13.30 -23.83 -22.65
N ILE A 441 12.70 -25.01 -22.89
CA ILE A 441 11.42 -25.40 -22.28
C ILE A 441 11.53 -25.61 -20.76
N GLY A 442 12.73 -25.89 -20.24
CA GLY A 442 12.95 -26.12 -18.81
C GLY A 442 12.85 -24.86 -17.94
N TYR A 443 12.96 -23.69 -18.53
CA TYR A 443 12.88 -22.42 -17.80
C TYR A 443 11.44 -21.97 -17.64
N ARG A 444 11.13 -21.38 -16.47
CA ARG A 444 9.76 -21.03 -16.06
C ARG A 444 9.56 -19.52 -16.03
N SER A 445 8.30 -19.11 -16.02
CA SER A 445 7.96 -17.71 -15.72
C SER A 445 8.46 -17.36 -14.32
N GLY A 446 9.11 -16.19 -14.19
CA GLY A 446 9.80 -15.75 -12.97
C GLY A 446 11.31 -15.98 -12.96
N ASP A 447 11.83 -16.89 -13.80
CA ASP A 447 13.28 -17.10 -13.90
C ASP A 447 13.98 -15.89 -14.49
N CYS A 448 15.18 -15.59 -13.96
CA CYS A 448 16.09 -14.60 -14.48
C CYS A 448 17.13 -15.26 -15.39
N ILE A 449 17.29 -14.73 -16.59
CA ILE A 449 18.27 -15.20 -17.58
C ILE A 449 19.02 -14.02 -18.15
N SER A 450 20.25 -14.23 -18.60
CA SER A 450 21.02 -13.22 -19.33
C SER A 450 20.83 -13.39 -20.84
N CYS A 451 20.99 -12.31 -21.59
CA CYS A 451 21.03 -12.34 -23.04
C CYS A 451 22.34 -11.72 -23.52
N ALA A 452 23.07 -12.44 -24.38
CA ALA A 452 24.33 -12.03 -24.97
C ALA A 452 24.20 -11.94 -26.50
N ILE A 453 23.23 -11.13 -26.98
CA ILE A 453 22.97 -10.93 -28.42
C ILE A 453 23.07 -9.44 -28.73
N GLU A 454 24.24 -9.02 -29.23
CA GLU A 454 24.54 -7.61 -29.55
C GLU A 454 23.62 -7.05 -30.63
N GLU A 455 23.29 -7.83 -31.64
CA GLU A 455 22.48 -7.42 -32.81
C GLU A 455 21.05 -7.05 -32.39
N LEU A 456 20.58 -7.57 -31.24
CA LEU A 456 19.29 -7.23 -30.65
C LEU A 456 19.37 -6.06 -29.65
N GLY A 457 20.59 -5.55 -29.39
CA GLY A 457 20.83 -4.56 -28.32
C GLY A 457 20.54 -5.14 -26.91
N LEU A 458 20.85 -6.43 -26.76
CA LEU A 458 20.68 -7.19 -25.50
C LEU A 458 22.01 -7.81 -25.06
N ALA A 459 23.14 -7.12 -25.30
CA ALA A 459 24.44 -7.55 -24.81
C ALA A 459 24.46 -7.44 -23.27
N ASP A 460 24.72 -8.56 -22.60
CA ASP A 460 24.81 -8.68 -21.13
C ASP A 460 23.59 -8.14 -20.34
N VAL A 461 22.41 -8.16 -20.98
CA VAL A 461 21.17 -7.69 -20.34
C VAL A 461 20.51 -8.84 -19.60
N GLN A 462 20.14 -8.60 -18.33
CA GLN A 462 19.31 -9.52 -17.58
C GLN A 462 17.85 -9.40 -18.00
N LEU A 463 17.18 -10.55 -18.08
CA LEU A 463 15.80 -10.68 -18.53
C LEU A 463 15.01 -11.54 -17.53
N ILE A 464 13.80 -11.11 -17.21
CA ILE A 464 12.84 -11.93 -16.46
C ILE A 464 11.83 -12.56 -17.42
N ILE A 465 11.65 -13.86 -17.32
CA ILE A 465 10.66 -14.60 -18.11
C ILE A 465 9.27 -14.30 -17.56
N ILE A 466 8.40 -13.69 -18.39
CA ILE A 466 7.01 -13.40 -18.04
C ILE A 466 6.11 -14.55 -18.51
N LYS A 467 6.37 -15.07 -19.72
CA LYS A 467 5.56 -16.10 -20.33
C LYS A 467 6.40 -17.00 -21.20
N ARG A 468 6.06 -18.28 -21.17
CA ARG A 468 6.60 -19.32 -22.03
C ARG A 468 5.49 -19.95 -22.86
N SER A 469 5.74 -20.20 -24.13
CA SER A 469 4.86 -21.00 -24.99
C SER A 469 5.68 -21.95 -25.86
N LEU A 470 5.16 -23.17 -26.03
CA LEU A 470 5.72 -24.17 -26.89
C LEU A 470 4.85 -24.28 -28.16
N ASP A 471 5.49 -24.24 -29.33
CA ASP A 471 4.85 -24.66 -30.57
C ASP A 471 5.21 -26.14 -30.84
N PRO A 472 4.26 -27.06 -30.68
CA PRO A 472 4.55 -28.48 -30.87
C PRO A 472 4.93 -28.85 -32.30
N ALA A 473 4.50 -28.07 -33.29
CA ALA A 473 4.76 -28.35 -34.70
C ALA A 473 6.21 -28.07 -35.12
N SER A 474 6.79 -27.00 -34.61
CA SER A 474 8.17 -26.57 -34.89
C SER A 474 9.15 -26.95 -33.79
N GLY A 475 8.69 -27.34 -32.61
CA GLY A 475 9.51 -27.51 -31.42
C GLY A 475 10.09 -26.18 -30.90
N ALA A 476 9.54 -25.05 -31.33
CA ALA A 476 9.97 -23.73 -30.91
C ALA A 476 9.44 -23.39 -29.53
N VAL A 477 10.31 -22.94 -28.65
CA VAL A 477 9.95 -22.35 -27.36
C VAL A 477 10.01 -20.83 -27.47
N THR A 478 8.87 -20.18 -27.39
CA THR A 478 8.82 -18.71 -27.40
C THR A 478 8.78 -18.19 -25.97
N LEU A 479 9.83 -17.47 -25.57
CA LEU A 479 9.87 -16.75 -24.31
C LEU A 479 9.43 -15.31 -24.54
N THR A 480 8.50 -14.85 -23.73
CA THR A 480 8.18 -13.41 -23.57
C THR A 480 8.85 -12.94 -22.30
N VAL A 481 9.74 -11.97 -22.42
CA VAL A 481 10.58 -11.49 -21.32
C VAL A 481 10.53 -9.97 -21.20
N ARG A 482 10.93 -9.46 -20.06
CA ARG A 482 11.23 -8.03 -19.82
C ARG A 482 12.69 -7.87 -19.40
N THR A 483 13.26 -6.70 -19.66
CA THR A 483 14.60 -6.39 -19.15
C THR A 483 14.54 -6.23 -17.63
N GLU A 484 15.64 -6.53 -16.96
CA GLU A 484 15.84 -6.36 -15.54
C GLU A 484 17.09 -5.51 -15.29
N ASP A 485 16.95 -4.45 -14.50
CA ASP A 485 18.08 -3.66 -14.01
C ASP A 485 18.32 -4.01 -12.55
N PRO A 486 19.37 -4.76 -12.18
CA PRO A 486 19.62 -5.15 -10.79
C PRO A 486 19.90 -3.94 -9.87
N THR A 487 20.30 -2.79 -10.42
CA THR A 487 20.57 -1.58 -9.61
C THR A 487 19.30 -0.87 -9.16
N LYS A 488 18.14 -1.19 -9.77
CA LYS A 488 16.85 -0.59 -9.41
C LYS A 488 16.48 -0.83 -7.94
N HIS A 489 16.83 -2.02 -7.41
CA HIS A 489 16.47 -2.39 -6.04
C HIS A 489 17.09 -1.44 -5.00
N ALA A 490 18.38 -1.11 -5.15
CA ALA A 490 19.03 -0.15 -4.26
C ALA A 490 18.42 1.26 -4.36
N ARG A 491 18.05 1.69 -5.59
CA ARG A 491 17.39 2.99 -5.78
C ARG A 491 16.02 3.03 -5.12
N VAL A 492 15.25 1.95 -5.22
CA VAL A 492 13.90 1.86 -4.66
C VAL A 492 13.95 1.82 -3.14
N PHE A 493 14.84 1.02 -2.53
CA PHE A 493 14.98 0.95 -1.08
C PHE A 493 15.54 2.23 -0.44
N ALA A 494 16.15 3.11 -1.23
CA ALA A 494 16.52 4.44 -0.79
C ALA A 494 15.34 5.43 -0.70
N LEU A 495 14.17 5.05 -1.21
CA LEU A 495 12.96 5.87 -1.13
C LEU A 495 12.30 5.67 0.24
N THR A 496 12.07 6.76 0.93
CA THR A 496 11.36 6.79 2.22
C THR A 496 10.01 7.47 2.05
N GLY A 497 9.05 7.09 2.88
CA GLY A 497 7.72 7.67 2.93
C GLY A 497 7.53 8.53 4.18
N ASP A 498 6.64 9.51 4.09
CA ASP A 498 6.15 10.27 5.23
C ASP A 498 4.62 10.16 5.28
N LEU A 499 4.05 10.08 6.48
CA LEU A 499 2.62 10.16 6.66
C LEU A 499 2.14 11.59 6.40
N PRO A 500 1.06 11.78 5.64
CA PRO A 500 0.43 13.08 5.55
C PRO A 500 -0.07 13.50 6.95
N PRO A 501 -0.13 14.81 7.24
CA PRO A 501 -0.60 15.28 8.53
C PRO A 501 -2.06 14.88 8.76
N VAL A 502 -2.34 14.35 9.94
CA VAL A 502 -3.71 13.98 10.36
C VAL A 502 -4.50 15.26 10.57
N GLY A 503 -5.59 15.44 9.83
CA GLY A 503 -6.47 16.59 9.98
C GLY A 503 -7.07 16.66 11.40
N ALA A 504 -7.06 17.83 12.00
CA ALA A 504 -7.73 18.05 13.28
C ALA A 504 -9.25 17.83 13.13
N PHE A 505 -9.81 16.90 13.91
CA PHE A 505 -11.25 16.66 13.92
C PHE A 505 -11.93 17.68 14.84
N PHE A 506 -12.71 18.58 14.24
CA PHE A 506 -13.54 19.51 14.99
C PHE A 506 -14.98 18.99 15.01
N ARG A 507 -15.50 18.68 16.19
CA ARG A 507 -16.92 18.37 16.40
C ARG A 507 -17.54 19.52 17.21
N PRO A 508 -18.42 20.36 16.61
CA PRO A 508 -18.94 21.56 17.28
C PRO A 508 -19.94 21.27 18.39
N ASP A 509 -20.39 20.04 18.60
CA ASP A 509 -21.64 19.75 19.34
C ASP A 509 -21.47 19.23 20.77
N LEU A 510 -20.27 19.14 21.32
CA LEU A 510 -20.06 18.67 22.70
C LEU A 510 -19.38 19.76 23.55
N PRO A 511 -20.11 20.43 24.47
CA PRO A 511 -19.48 21.33 25.43
C PRO A 511 -18.55 20.53 26.36
N GLY A 512 -17.26 20.74 26.26
CA GLY A 512 -16.25 20.19 27.15
C GLY A 512 -15.23 19.23 26.57
N ASP A 513 -15.45 18.70 25.37
CA ASP A 513 -14.46 17.91 24.67
C ASP A 513 -13.74 18.71 23.57
N TYR A 514 -13.05 19.76 23.95
CA TYR A 514 -11.95 20.23 23.12
C TYR A 514 -10.84 19.18 23.26
N VAL A 515 -10.83 18.18 22.38
CA VAL A 515 -9.55 17.62 21.97
C VAL A 515 -8.87 18.77 21.26
N SER A 516 -7.96 19.44 21.98
CA SER A 516 -6.97 20.29 21.30
C SER A 516 -6.53 19.50 20.08
N ALA A 517 -6.67 20.08 18.90
CA ALA A 517 -5.89 19.61 17.76
C ALA A 517 -4.51 19.30 18.33
N PRO A 518 -3.87 18.17 17.99
CA PRO A 518 -2.49 18.00 18.36
C PRO A 518 -1.84 19.29 17.89
N ALA A 519 -1.39 20.09 18.86
CA ALA A 519 -0.77 21.38 18.59
C ALA A 519 0.24 21.08 17.51
N SER A 520 0.26 21.84 16.41
CA SER A 520 1.12 21.56 15.28
C SER A 520 2.47 21.13 15.84
N ARG A 521 2.90 19.90 15.62
CA ARG A 521 4.14 19.34 16.18
C ARG A 521 5.37 20.01 15.57
N ALA A 522 5.19 21.17 14.94
CA ALA A 522 6.25 21.94 14.34
C ALA A 522 6.63 23.11 15.24
N ALA A 523 7.91 23.37 15.32
CA ALA A 523 8.44 24.55 15.98
C ALA A 523 7.80 25.81 15.39
N HIS A 524 7.45 26.77 16.25
CA HIS A 524 6.93 28.05 15.81
C HIS A 524 7.92 28.78 14.93
N ARG A 525 7.42 29.51 13.94
CA ARG A 525 8.21 30.31 13.02
C ARG A 525 8.05 31.78 13.33
N ILE A 526 9.13 32.52 13.13
CA ILE A 526 9.11 33.99 13.22
C ILE A 526 8.56 34.56 11.92
N VAL A 527 7.45 35.29 12.00
CA VAL A 527 6.80 35.96 10.86
C VAL A 527 7.41 37.34 10.64
N SER A 528 7.70 38.08 11.74
CA SER A 528 8.38 39.38 11.70
C SER A 528 9.23 39.57 12.94
N GLN A 529 10.31 40.35 12.81
CA GLN A 529 11.25 40.60 13.90
C GLN A 529 11.81 42.03 13.87
N THR A 530 12.19 42.56 15.04
CA THR A 530 12.70 43.90 15.19
C THR A 530 14.15 44.06 14.75
N VAL A 531 14.95 43.00 14.78
CA VAL A 531 16.35 42.98 14.35
C VAL A 531 16.49 41.98 13.19
N PRO A 532 16.89 42.39 11.98
CA PRO A 532 16.93 41.51 10.81
C PRO A 532 17.91 40.33 10.96
N TYR A 533 19.03 40.53 11.65
CA TYR A 533 20.06 39.47 11.81
C TYR A 533 20.52 39.41 13.28
N PRO A 534 19.72 38.81 14.18
CA PRO A 534 20.04 38.83 15.61
C PRO A 534 21.10 37.78 16.01
N VAL A 535 21.55 36.93 15.07
CA VAL A 535 22.45 35.79 15.38
C VAL A 535 23.78 35.93 14.64
N THR A 536 24.89 35.77 15.38
CA THR A 536 26.26 35.69 14.88
C THR A 536 26.93 34.44 15.40
N SER A 537 27.97 33.92 14.72
CA SER A 537 28.69 32.73 15.14
C SER A 537 30.20 32.91 15.08
N ASP A 538 30.89 32.29 16.03
CA ASP A 538 32.34 32.04 16.06
C ASP A 538 32.63 30.52 15.81
N ASP A 539 33.85 30.09 16.09
CA ASP A 539 34.28 28.72 15.90
C ASP A 539 33.67 27.72 16.93
N ASP A 540 33.40 28.19 18.15
CA ASP A 540 32.88 27.39 19.25
C ASP A 540 31.56 27.90 19.86
N SER A 541 31.01 28.98 19.35
CA SER A 541 29.87 29.65 19.96
C SER A 541 28.93 30.34 18.96
N ILE A 542 27.68 30.52 19.38
CA ILE A 542 26.65 31.29 18.67
C ILE A 542 26.11 32.34 19.62
N SER A 543 26.22 33.62 19.24
CA SER A 543 25.73 34.75 20.00
C SER A 543 24.43 35.30 19.41
N ILE A 544 23.43 35.51 20.26
CA ILE A 544 22.10 36.00 19.90
C ILE A 544 21.93 37.39 20.56
N ALA A 545 21.65 38.42 19.76
CA ALA A 545 21.32 39.76 20.26
C ALA A 545 19.87 39.80 20.77
N ALA A 546 19.55 40.74 21.63
CA ALA A 546 18.17 40.98 22.07
C ALA A 546 17.28 41.42 20.88
N PHE A 547 16.13 40.80 20.70
CA PHE A 547 15.13 41.21 19.70
C PHE A 547 13.71 40.82 20.14
N SER A 548 12.70 41.34 19.45
CA SER A 548 11.33 40.93 19.61
C SER A 548 10.81 40.42 18.26
N ALA A 549 9.99 39.40 18.29
CA ALA A 549 9.40 38.80 17.07
C ALA A 549 7.93 38.43 17.27
N VAL A 550 7.18 38.44 16.17
CA VAL A 550 5.83 37.90 16.07
C VAL A 550 5.93 36.48 15.48
N LEU A 551 5.34 35.53 16.16
CA LEU A 551 5.30 34.15 15.74
C LEU A 551 4.14 33.89 14.77
N ASP A 552 4.14 32.71 14.15
CA ASP A 552 3.10 32.22 13.25
C ASP A 552 1.70 32.05 13.90
N ASP A 553 1.65 31.93 15.22
CA ASP A 553 0.41 31.95 16.01
C ASP A 553 -0.06 33.34 16.45
N GLY A 554 0.63 34.39 16.02
CA GLY A 554 0.31 35.79 16.32
C GLY A 554 0.85 36.29 17.67
N ARG A 555 1.52 35.48 18.49
CA ARG A 555 2.13 35.89 19.73
C ARG A 555 3.38 36.75 19.47
N THR A 556 3.55 37.81 20.25
CA THR A 556 4.80 38.61 20.26
C THR A 556 5.65 38.16 21.43
N ILE A 557 6.87 37.78 21.18
CA ILE A 557 7.84 37.33 22.17
C ILE A 557 9.09 38.25 22.14
N ALA A 558 9.56 38.61 23.32
CA ALA A 558 10.85 39.29 23.49
C ALA A 558 11.93 38.23 23.80
N PHE A 559 12.92 38.16 22.96
CA PHE A 559 14.04 37.23 23.07
C PHE A 559 15.21 37.93 23.71
N PRO A 560 15.69 37.48 24.90
CA PRO A 560 16.82 38.10 25.57
C PRO A 560 18.14 37.80 24.85
N PRO A 561 19.20 38.58 25.06
CA PRO A 561 20.50 38.26 24.50
C PRO A 561 21.09 37.03 25.21
N ALA A 562 21.76 36.17 24.45
CA ALA A 562 22.43 35.00 25.01
C ALA A 562 23.58 34.53 24.10
N THR A 563 24.45 33.65 24.66
CA THR A 563 25.48 32.92 23.91
C THR A 563 25.36 31.47 24.20
N VAL A 564 25.29 30.66 23.15
CA VAL A 564 25.36 29.20 23.22
C VAL A 564 26.80 28.80 22.89
N ALA A 565 27.50 28.24 23.84
CA ALA A 565 28.93 27.89 23.73
C ALA A 565 29.16 26.36 23.66
N SER A 566 30.38 25.94 23.47
CA SER A 566 30.84 24.56 23.40
C SER A 566 30.30 23.83 22.14
N LEU A 567 30.26 24.54 21.04
CA LEU A 567 29.85 24.03 19.74
C LEU A 567 31.10 23.57 18.95
N THR A 568 30.87 22.79 17.92
CA THR A 568 31.93 22.31 17.00
C THR A 568 32.05 23.28 15.83
N GLY A 569 33.28 23.74 15.55
CA GLY A 569 33.55 24.62 14.42
C GLY A 569 33.23 24.01 13.06
N GLY A 570 32.86 24.85 12.11
CA GLY A 570 32.53 24.44 10.76
C GLY A 570 31.26 23.58 10.62
N THR A 571 30.40 23.61 11.63
CA THR A 571 29.24 22.71 11.72
C THR A 571 27.92 23.53 11.68
N GLU A 572 26.91 23.00 11.00
CA GLU A 572 25.59 23.63 10.92
C GLU A 572 24.72 23.26 12.12
N TYR A 573 24.15 24.23 12.78
CA TYR A 573 23.24 24.12 13.92
C TYR A 573 21.90 24.78 13.63
N VAL A 574 20.84 24.21 14.22
CA VAL A 574 19.53 24.85 14.32
C VAL A 574 19.43 25.51 15.69
N VAL A 575 19.29 26.85 15.72
CA VAL A 575 19.07 27.58 16.94
C VAL A 575 17.61 27.69 17.26
N LEU A 576 17.23 27.19 18.43
CA LEU A 576 15.88 27.10 18.92
C LEU A 576 15.71 27.85 20.24
N TRP A 577 14.49 28.31 20.50
CA TRP A 577 14.07 28.87 21.78
C TRP A 577 12.93 28.03 22.34
N SER A 578 13.07 27.49 23.55
CA SER A 578 11.98 26.80 24.23
C SER A 578 11.04 27.79 24.90
N LEU A 579 9.75 27.67 24.61
CA LEU A 579 8.69 28.49 25.19
C LEU A 579 8.46 28.19 26.67
N THR A 580 8.65 26.93 27.07
CA THR A 580 8.47 26.48 28.46
C THR A 580 9.63 26.88 29.35
N SER A 581 10.86 26.61 28.91
CA SER A 581 12.06 26.91 29.74
C SER A 581 12.60 28.31 29.57
N SER A 582 12.17 29.01 28.52
CA SER A 582 12.70 30.35 28.16
C SER A 582 14.24 30.36 28.00
N THR A 583 14.75 29.33 27.31
CA THR A 583 16.19 29.16 27.05
C THR A 583 16.47 28.87 25.58
N TYR A 584 17.67 29.26 25.12
CA TYR A 584 18.17 28.89 23.81
C TYR A 584 18.85 27.52 23.84
N SER A 585 18.77 26.83 22.72
CA SER A 585 19.56 25.61 22.42
C SER A 585 20.05 25.66 20.98
N ALA A 586 21.20 25.08 20.72
CA ALA A 586 21.71 24.83 19.38
C ALA A 586 21.80 23.31 19.17
N VAL A 587 21.08 22.77 18.19
CA VAL A 587 20.98 21.34 17.88
C VAL A 587 21.58 21.12 16.51
N LEU A 588 22.35 20.03 16.34
CA LEU A 588 22.94 19.67 15.05
C LEU A 588 21.86 19.56 13.96
N SER A 589 22.14 20.14 12.80
CA SER A 589 21.27 20.00 11.61
C SER A 589 21.46 18.60 10.97
N PRO A 590 20.39 17.94 10.53
CA PRO A 590 18.98 18.30 10.61
C PRO A 590 18.36 17.95 11.98
N ALA A 591 17.80 18.95 12.66
CA ALA A 591 17.22 18.81 13.99
C ALA A 591 15.72 18.45 13.91
N ILE A 592 15.36 17.38 13.23
CA ILE A 592 13.98 17.02 12.89
C ILE A 592 13.10 16.89 14.14
N ASP A 593 13.56 16.20 15.18
CA ASP A 593 12.79 15.99 16.41
C ASP A 593 12.58 17.32 17.18
N ALA A 594 13.59 18.16 17.21
CA ALA A 594 13.50 19.47 17.86
C ALA A 594 12.60 20.44 17.10
N LEU A 595 12.59 20.36 15.77
CA LEU A 595 11.70 21.13 14.89
C LEU A 595 10.26 20.59 14.89
N ALA A 596 10.06 19.35 15.28
CA ALA A 596 8.72 18.76 15.43
C ALA A 596 8.02 19.15 16.75
N SER A 597 8.70 19.85 17.67
CA SER A 597 8.14 20.23 18.97
C SER A 597 7.48 21.61 18.93
N SER A 598 6.21 21.70 19.28
CA SER A 598 5.47 22.96 19.44
C SER A 598 5.93 23.81 20.63
N ASP A 599 6.82 23.30 21.50
CA ASP A 599 7.46 24.09 22.56
C ASP A 599 8.61 24.93 22.02
N ASN A 600 9.10 24.66 20.83
CA ASN A 600 10.24 25.34 20.26
C ASN A 600 9.83 26.44 19.28
N VAL A 601 10.61 27.51 19.26
CA VAL A 601 10.59 28.56 18.25
C VAL A 601 11.86 28.44 17.43
N LEU A 602 11.74 28.26 16.11
CA LEU A 602 12.90 28.27 15.22
C LEU A 602 13.43 29.70 15.08
N ILE A 603 14.63 29.93 15.60
CA ILE A 603 15.31 31.23 15.48
C ILE A 603 16.04 31.29 14.13
N ARG A 604 16.98 30.38 13.89
CA ARG A 604 17.75 30.37 12.64
C ARG A 604 18.58 29.06 12.47
N TYR A 605 18.92 28.78 11.23
CA TYR A 605 20.02 27.87 10.87
C TYR A 605 21.32 28.67 10.86
N VAL A 606 22.36 28.18 11.53
CA VAL A 606 23.63 28.88 11.71
C VAL A 606 24.76 27.88 11.53
N THR A 607 25.73 28.22 10.67
CA THR A 607 27.00 27.50 10.56
C THR A 607 28.05 28.20 11.39
N THR A 608 28.74 27.46 12.28
CA THR A 608 29.88 28.01 13.04
C THR A 608 31.09 28.18 12.12
N GLN A 609 31.97 29.12 12.47
CA GLN A 609 33.23 29.32 11.75
C GLN A 609 34.17 28.12 11.98
N ASN A 610 35.13 27.90 11.08
CA ASN A 610 36.29 27.09 11.34
C ASN A 610 37.22 27.74 12.33
N VAL A 611 38.15 27.01 12.91
CA VAL A 611 39.15 27.52 13.86
C VAL A 611 40.02 28.65 13.28
N ASP A 612 40.12 28.75 11.96
CA ASP A 612 40.82 29.84 11.22
C ASP A 612 39.94 31.09 10.96
N GLY A 613 38.72 31.13 11.47
CA GLY A 613 37.77 32.22 11.28
C GLY A 613 37.07 32.23 9.93
N THR A 614 37.26 31.20 9.12
CA THR A 614 36.57 31.06 7.83
C THR A 614 35.29 30.21 7.98
N TYR A 615 34.32 30.42 7.10
CA TYR A 615 33.17 29.51 7.02
C TYR A 615 33.49 28.31 6.11
N PRO A 616 33.00 27.12 6.42
CA PRO A 616 33.11 25.96 5.51
C PRO A 616 32.49 26.30 4.14
N PRO A 617 33.07 25.81 3.04
CA PRO A 617 32.49 26.02 1.73
C PRO A 617 31.05 25.45 1.71
N ALA A 618 30.14 26.19 1.09
CA ALA A 618 28.77 25.68 0.90
C ALA A 618 28.83 24.32 0.21
N PRO A 619 28.02 23.32 0.65
CA PRO A 619 27.99 22.03 0.01
C PRO A 619 27.68 22.21 -1.48
N THR A 620 28.63 21.83 -2.32
CA THR A 620 28.45 21.82 -3.76
C THR A 620 27.34 20.82 -4.08
N ALA A 621 26.29 21.30 -4.73
CA ALA A 621 25.29 20.41 -5.31
C ALA A 621 26.01 19.39 -6.20
N PRO A 622 25.70 18.09 -6.15
CA PRO A 622 26.31 17.08 -6.99
C PRO A 622 26.05 17.44 -8.46
N GLY A 623 27.06 17.88 -9.18
CA GLY A 623 27.05 18.10 -10.63
C GLY A 623 27.08 19.58 -11.04
N GLY A 624 28.24 20.20 -10.96
CA GLY A 624 28.52 21.48 -11.60
C GLY A 624 29.99 21.81 -11.53
N ASP A 625 30.69 21.59 -12.62
CA ASP A 625 32.10 21.92 -12.80
C ASP A 625 32.36 23.43 -12.71
N GLY A 626 33.31 23.80 -11.90
CA GLY A 626 34.31 24.84 -12.06
C GLY A 626 33.91 26.30 -12.22
N GLY A 627 34.33 27.12 -11.28
CA GLY A 627 34.69 28.51 -11.52
C GLY A 627 34.35 29.52 -10.44
N GLY A 628 35.34 29.80 -9.58
CA GLY A 628 35.71 31.12 -9.15
C GLY A 628 34.75 31.97 -8.33
N GLY A 629 35.03 32.08 -7.05
CA GLY A 629 35.08 33.34 -6.28
C GLY A 629 33.82 34.20 -6.18
N GLY A 630 33.28 34.32 -4.97
CA GLY A 630 32.41 35.40 -4.63
C GLY A 630 31.43 35.04 -3.52
N GLY A 631 31.57 35.70 -2.35
CA GLY A 631 30.71 35.47 -1.19
C GLY A 631 29.23 35.47 -1.50
N GLY A 632 28.64 34.32 -1.34
CA GLY A 632 27.21 34.10 -1.56
C GLY A 632 26.41 34.55 -0.33
N ARG A 633 25.70 35.61 -0.43
CA ARG A 633 24.56 35.92 0.41
C ARG A 633 23.50 34.85 0.26
N TYR A 634 23.18 34.16 1.34
CA TYR A 634 21.92 33.48 1.43
C TYR A 634 20.80 34.48 1.71
N ASP A 635 20.26 35.06 0.65
CA ASP A 635 19.00 35.77 0.68
C ASP A 635 17.85 34.80 0.46
N ASN A 636 16.99 34.71 1.46
CA ASN A 636 15.58 34.31 1.42
C ASN A 636 15.19 33.16 0.45
N MET A 637 15.06 31.95 0.95
CA MET A 637 14.06 31.05 0.42
C MET A 637 12.69 31.50 0.93
N GLU A 638 11.98 32.26 0.10
CA GLU A 638 10.54 32.45 0.25
C GLU A 638 9.86 31.08 0.17
N ALA A 639 8.97 30.86 1.13
CA ALA A 639 8.12 29.70 1.22
C ALA A 639 7.13 29.67 0.06
N VAL A 640 7.01 28.51 -0.57
CA VAL A 640 5.79 28.06 -1.22
C VAL A 640 5.36 26.77 -0.54
#